data_b1219d108c7e0f0ceb881f9c15373e3b
#
_entry.id   b1219d108c7e0f0ceb881f9c15373e3b
#
_cell.length_a   1.000
_cell.length_b   1.000
_cell.length_c   1.000
_cell.angle_alpha   90.00
_cell.angle_beta   90.00
_cell.angle_gamma   90.00
#
_symmetry.space_group_name_H-M   'P 1'
#
loop_
_entity.id
_entity.type
_entity.pdbx_description
1 polymer ?
#
loop_
_entity_poly.entity_id
_entity_poly.type
_entity_poly.pdbx_seq_one_letter_code
_entity_poly.pdbx_strand_id
1 'polypeptide(L)'
;MSLAQEINRVVAPFEVISEFKPAGDQPAAITELTERIKNGEKDVVLLGATGTGKSATTAWLIEQVQRPTLVMVQNKTLAAQLANEFRELLPNNAVEYFVSYYDYYQPEAYVAQTDTFIEKDSSINEEVERLRHSATNALLTRRDVIVVATVSCIYGLGTPEEYIAGMVTLRKGAEMNRDDLLRKFVAMQYARNDMDFHRGTFRVRGDTVEIIPMYEELAIRIEFFGDEIENIHTLHPLTGEMIRDEEEMYVFPASHYVAGPERMARAIKRIEDELAERLQVLESQNKLVEAQRLRMRTTYDLEMMQQMGFCNGIENYSSHIDGRARGTAPHCLIDYFPDDFLLVIDESHVTVPQIGAMYEGDMSRKRNLVDFGFRLPSAMDNRPLKWDEFLERVGQTVYLSATPGKYELGKADGFVQQIIRPTGLIDPEVVVKPTKGQIDDLLGEIKTRTAKNERVLVTTLTKRMAEDLTDYLLGHGIKVEYLHSDVDTLRRVELLRELRMGVFDVLVGINLLREGLDLPEVSLVSILDADKEGFLRSSTSLIQTIGRAARNVSGQVHMYADRITDSMAHAIDETNRRRAIQVAYNTEKGIDPQPLRKKIADITDQLAKEDADTQELLNNNRLAKGAKRGKSAAKGAAHVRADGLAAAPAEDLVGLIEQLTEQMHGAAAELQFEVAARIRDEVSDLKKELRQMQAAGHA
;
A
#
# COMPACT_ATOMS: atom_id res chain seq x y z
N MET A 1 -7.55 -23.56 26.25
CA MET A 1 -6.31 -23.15 25.62
C MET A 1 -6.69 -22.60 24.25
N SER A 2 -6.36 -21.35 23.94
CA SER A 2 -6.72 -20.82 22.62
C SER A 2 -5.83 -21.49 21.55
N LEU A 3 -6.37 -21.79 20.38
CA LEU A 3 -5.67 -22.38 19.23
C LEU A 3 -4.40 -21.58 18.85
N ALA A 4 -4.34 -20.29 19.20
CA ALA A 4 -3.15 -19.46 19.02
C ALA A 4 -1.92 -19.87 19.86
N GLN A 5 -2.05 -20.82 20.81
CA GLN A 5 -0.94 -21.36 21.59
C GLN A 5 -0.22 -22.53 20.92
N GLU A 6 -0.73 -23.04 19.78
CA GLU A 6 -0.12 -24.16 19.04
C GLU A 6 0.93 -23.71 18.02
N ILE A 7 0.99 -22.41 17.66
CA ILE A 7 1.95 -21.89 16.69
C ILE A 7 3.22 -21.48 17.43
N ASN A 8 4.33 -22.11 17.07
CA ASN A 8 5.66 -21.72 17.54
C ASN A 8 6.08 -20.43 16.82
N ARG A 9 5.86 -19.28 17.48
CA ARG A 9 6.24 -17.98 16.91
C ARG A 9 7.76 -17.81 16.93
N VAL A 10 8.31 -17.42 15.80
CA VAL A 10 9.71 -17.00 15.71
C VAL A 10 9.88 -15.72 16.54
N VAL A 11 10.87 -15.73 17.44
CA VAL A 11 11.23 -14.58 18.26
C VAL A 11 12.67 -14.19 17.89
N ALA A 12 12.80 -13.14 17.08
CA ALA A 12 14.06 -12.50 16.76
C ALA A 12 14.08 -11.08 17.33
N PRO A 13 15.24 -10.55 17.72
CA PRO A 13 15.33 -9.14 18.13
C PRO A 13 15.16 -8.23 16.92
N PHE A 14 14.55 -7.05 17.14
CA PHE A 14 14.68 -5.97 16.19
C PHE A 14 16.07 -5.39 16.28
N GLU A 15 16.77 -5.34 15.16
CA GLU A 15 18.13 -4.82 15.06
C GLU A 15 18.26 -3.92 13.83
N VAL A 16 18.56 -2.63 14.07
CA VAL A 16 18.75 -1.66 12.99
C VAL A 16 20.14 -1.78 12.41
N ILE A 17 20.22 -2.10 11.13
CA ILE A 17 21.48 -2.15 10.36
C ILE A 17 21.53 -0.93 9.46
N SER A 18 22.41 0.02 9.78
CA SER A 18 22.54 1.28 9.04
C SER A 18 23.99 1.75 9.02
N GLU A 19 24.41 2.31 7.87
CA GLU A 19 25.68 3.03 7.74
C GLU A 19 25.69 4.33 8.56
N PHE A 20 24.50 4.85 8.90
CA PHE A 20 24.32 6.08 9.64
C PHE A 20 23.99 5.78 11.11
N LYS A 21 24.45 6.66 12.00
CA LYS A 21 24.07 6.66 13.43
C LYS A 21 23.10 7.79 13.70
N PRO A 22 22.23 7.66 14.72
CA PRO A 22 21.39 8.78 15.15
C PRO A 22 22.18 10.05 15.36
N ALA A 23 21.73 11.16 14.77
CA ALA A 23 22.40 12.45 14.84
C ALA A 23 21.39 13.60 14.96
N GLY A 24 21.86 14.81 15.25
CA GLY A 24 21.00 15.95 15.53
C GLY A 24 20.15 15.73 16.77
N ASP A 25 18.85 15.90 16.65
CA ASP A 25 17.87 15.67 17.74
C ASP A 25 17.50 14.20 17.91
N GLN A 26 17.83 13.32 16.95
CA GLN A 26 17.40 11.91 16.96
C GLN A 26 17.80 11.17 18.24
N PRO A 27 19.04 11.24 18.77
CA PRO A 27 19.40 10.53 20.00
C PRO A 27 18.54 10.91 21.18
N ALA A 28 18.29 12.20 21.38
CA ALA A 28 17.45 12.71 22.47
C ALA A 28 15.99 12.28 22.28
N ALA A 29 15.46 12.41 21.05
CA ALA A 29 14.10 12.01 20.73
C ALA A 29 13.87 10.50 20.94
N ILE A 30 14.79 9.64 20.48
CA ILE A 30 14.71 8.18 20.68
C ILE A 30 14.69 7.85 22.16
N THR A 31 15.59 8.46 22.96
CA THR A 31 15.67 8.24 24.40
C THR A 31 14.38 8.65 25.09
N GLU A 32 13.90 9.87 24.86
CA GLU A 32 12.69 10.38 25.50
C GLU A 32 11.43 9.58 25.10
N LEU A 33 11.26 9.27 23.80
CA LEU A 33 10.16 8.42 23.34
C LEU A 33 10.19 7.04 24.00
N THR A 34 11.37 6.43 24.07
CA THR A 34 11.55 5.10 24.69
C THR A 34 11.21 5.13 26.17
N GLU A 35 11.65 6.14 26.91
CA GLU A 35 11.34 6.31 28.33
C GLU A 35 9.85 6.51 28.57
N ARG A 36 9.18 7.36 27.80
CA ARG A 36 7.73 7.58 27.89
C ARG A 36 6.95 6.30 27.65
N ILE A 37 7.31 5.52 26.61
CA ILE A 37 6.67 4.24 26.31
C ILE A 37 6.93 3.24 27.44
N LYS A 38 8.16 3.11 27.93
CA LYS A 38 8.49 2.19 29.04
C LYS A 38 7.82 2.59 30.34
N ASN A 39 7.55 3.87 30.55
CA ASN A 39 6.79 4.37 31.69
C ASN A 39 5.26 4.16 31.57
N GLY A 40 4.79 3.63 30.45
CA GLY A 40 3.37 3.29 30.26
C GLY A 40 2.53 4.45 29.75
N GLU A 41 3.13 5.56 29.26
CA GLU A 41 2.35 6.64 28.62
C GLU A 41 1.58 6.07 27.41
N LYS A 42 0.28 6.34 27.36
CA LYS A 42 -0.60 5.80 26.32
C LYS A 42 -0.41 6.53 24.99
N ASP A 43 -0.32 7.85 25.02
CA ASP A 43 -0.27 8.72 23.85
C ASP A 43 1.00 9.58 23.89
N VAL A 44 1.89 9.42 22.92
CA VAL A 44 3.15 10.14 22.81
C VAL A 44 3.25 10.83 21.46
N VAL A 45 3.65 12.10 21.42
CA VAL A 45 3.75 12.89 20.19
C VAL A 45 5.19 13.22 19.87
N LEU A 46 5.62 12.90 18.63
CA LEU A 46 6.86 13.41 18.03
C LEU A 46 6.55 14.51 17.03
N LEU A 47 6.88 15.75 17.39
CA LEU A 47 6.88 16.87 16.47
C LEU A 47 8.19 16.85 15.69
N GLY A 48 8.17 16.23 14.52
CA GLY A 48 9.34 16.07 13.67
C GLY A 48 9.23 16.89 12.39
N ALA A 49 10.14 17.87 12.20
CA ALA A 49 10.17 18.65 10.97
C ALA A 49 10.40 17.75 9.74
N THR A 50 10.02 18.24 8.55
CA THR A 50 10.22 17.50 7.31
C THR A 50 11.72 17.30 7.04
N GLY A 51 12.10 16.06 6.72
CA GLY A 51 13.49 15.71 6.40
C GLY A 51 14.42 15.52 7.61
N THR A 52 13.88 15.41 8.83
CA THR A 52 14.68 15.12 10.04
C THR A 52 14.94 13.64 10.26
N GLY A 53 14.40 12.75 9.39
CA GLY A 53 14.58 11.30 9.51
C GLY A 53 13.65 10.65 10.52
N LYS A 54 12.38 11.06 10.58
CA LYS A 54 11.36 10.45 11.47
C LYS A 54 11.26 8.93 11.31
N SER A 55 11.34 8.41 10.07
CA SER A 55 11.31 6.96 9.80
C SER A 55 12.46 6.22 10.48
N ALA A 56 13.68 6.75 10.38
CA ALA A 56 14.86 6.19 11.04
C ALA A 56 14.74 6.28 12.56
N THR A 57 14.27 7.42 13.11
CA THR A 57 13.97 7.55 14.55
C THR A 57 12.97 6.50 15.01
N THR A 58 11.94 6.23 14.20
CA THR A 58 10.94 5.18 14.49
C THR A 58 11.57 3.79 14.47
N ALA A 59 12.46 3.47 13.52
CA ALA A 59 13.15 2.19 13.46
C ALA A 59 14.00 1.96 14.74
N TRP A 60 14.79 2.96 15.15
CA TRP A 60 15.55 2.88 16.40
C TRP A 60 14.68 2.84 17.65
N LEU A 61 13.51 3.51 17.63
CA LEU A 61 12.53 3.38 18.71
C LEU A 61 12.01 1.94 18.81
N ILE A 62 11.66 1.32 17.69
CA ILE A 62 11.19 -0.08 17.63
C ILE A 62 12.29 -1.02 18.15
N GLU A 63 13.55 -0.80 17.76
CA GLU A 63 14.70 -1.53 18.31
C GLU A 63 14.81 -1.39 19.83
N GLN A 64 14.57 -0.21 20.41
CA GLN A 64 14.66 0.01 21.86
C GLN A 64 13.48 -0.59 22.64
N VAL A 65 12.30 -0.68 22.05
CA VAL A 65 11.09 -1.19 22.72
C VAL A 65 10.83 -2.67 22.47
N GLN A 66 11.39 -3.24 21.38
CA GLN A 66 11.32 -4.68 21.05
C GLN A 66 9.89 -5.23 20.98
N ARG A 67 8.98 -4.50 20.30
CA ARG A 67 7.55 -4.87 20.23
C ARG A 67 7.07 -4.93 18.78
N PRO A 68 6.18 -5.89 18.44
CA PRO A 68 5.49 -5.85 17.16
C PRO A 68 4.85 -4.48 16.94
N THR A 69 4.96 -3.94 15.75
CA THR A 69 4.57 -2.54 15.50
C THR A 69 3.66 -2.42 14.29
N LEU A 70 2.54 -1.71 14.46
CA LEU A 70 1.69 -1.26 13.37
C LEU A 70 2.02 0.20 13.05
N VAL A 71 2.41 0.47 11.81
CA VAL A 71 2.66 1.84 11.33
C VAL A 71 1.55 2.23 10.37
N MET A 72 0.68 3.15 10.79
CA MET A 72 -0.43 3.64 9.97
C MET A 72 -0.05 4.92 9.25
N VAL A 73 -0.36 4.95 7.95
CA VAL A 73 -0.10 6.10 7.07
C VAL A 73 -1.31 6.47 6.23
N GLN A 74 -1.33 7.68 5.70
CA GLN A 74 -2.49 8.25 5.02
C GLN A 74 -2.79 7.70 3.63
N ASN A 75 -1.79 7.16 2.90
CA ASN A 75 -1.97 6.68 1.53
C ASN A 75 -1.00 5.53 1.16
N LYS A 76 -1.29 4.85 0.04
CA LYS A 76 -0.52 3.69 -0.45
C LYS A 76 0.92 4.04 -0.81
N THR A 77 1.17 5.18 -1.43
CA THR A 77 2.50 5.62 -1.87
C THR A 77 3.43 5.83 -0.68
N LEU A 78 2.95 6.52 0.37
CA LEU A 78 3.72 6.70 1.59
C LEU A 78 3.92 5.38 2.34
N ALA A 79 2.93 4.50 2.32
CA ALA A 79 3.05 3.17 2.91
C ALA A 79 4.16 2.34 2.24
N ALA A 80 4.20 2.33 0.90
CA ALA A 80 5.24 1.63 0.15
C ALA A 80 6.63 2.21 0.44
N GLN A 81 6.76 3.54 0.40
CA GLN A 81 8.02 4.20 0.73
C GLN A 81 8.51 3.83 2.13
N LEU A 82 7.62 3.90 3.11
CA LEU A 82 7.98 3.64 4.51
C LEU A 82 8.31 2.16 4.76
N ALA A 83 7.57 1.23 4.13
CA ALA A 83 7.87 -0.19 4.21
C ALA A 83 9.27 -0.50 3.68
N ASN A 84 9.68 0.14 2.57
CA ASN A 84 11.02 -0.03 2.03
C ASN A 84 12.11 0.60 2.91
N GLU A 85 11.87 1.79 3.45
CA GLU A 85 12.80 2.41 4.41
C GLU A 85 13.00 1.50 5.64
N PHE A 86 11.94 0.85 6.14
CA PHE A 86 12.07 -0.10 7.25
C PHE A 86 12.76 -1.41 6.83
N ARG A 87 12.53 -1.94 5.63
CA ARG A 87 13.24 -3.11 5.11
C ARG A 87 14.75 -2.86 4.98
N GLU A 88 15.12 -1.67 4.52
CA GLU A 88 16.53 -1.27 4.45
C GLU A 88 17.17 -1.13 5.84
N LEU A 89 16.44 -0.61 6.83
CA LEU A 89 16.93 -0.40 8.19
C LEU A 89 16.89 -1.66 9.06
N LEU A 90 15.95 -2.57 8.81
CA LEU A 90 15.67 -3.78 9.60
C LEU A 90 15.62 -5.02 8.69
N PRO A 91 16.72 -5.33 7.96
CA PRO A 91 16.73 -6.33 6.90
C PRO A 91 16.51 -7.77 7.40
N ASN A 92 16.72 -8.03 8.68
CA ASN A 92 16.57 -9.36 9.29
C ASN A 92 15.20 -9.57 9.94
N ASN A 93 14.34 -8.54 9.96
CA ASN A 93 13.02 -8.58 10.59
C ASN A 93 11.91 -8.61 9.52
N ALA A 94 10.72 -9.05 9.91
CA ALA A 94 9.57 -9.07 9.01
C ALA A 94 8.97 -7.65 8.87
N VAL A 95 9.12 -7.05 7.71
CA VAL A 95 8.51 -5.77 7.37
C VAL A 95 7.46 -5.99 6.30
N GLU A 96 6.22 -5.92 6.71
CA GLU A 96 5.04 -6.27 5.92
C GLU A 96 4.30 -5.01 5.43
N TYR A 97 3.54 -5.20 4.35
CA TYR A 97 2.80 -4.13 3.69
C TYR A 97 1.31 -4.48 3.61
N PHE A 98 0.45 -3.63 4.17
CA PHE A 98 -0.98 -3.90 4.22
C PHE A 98 -1.82 -2.70 3.78
N VAL A 99 -2.22 -2.70 2.51
CA VAL A 99 -3.05 -1.64 1.92
C VAL A 99 -4.27 -2.24 1.21
N SER A 100 -5.12 -1.41 0.61
CA SER A 100 -6.21 -1.91 -0.23
C SER A 100 -5.63 -2.60 -1.48
N TYR A 101 -6.04 -3.84 -1.73
CA TYR A 101 -5.59 -4.65 -2.86
C TYR A 101 -6.26 -4.31 -4.19
N TYR A 102 -7.11 -3.29 -4.22
CA TYR A 102 -7.72 -2.82 -5.47
C TYR A 102 -6.84 -1.77 -6.14
N ASP A 103 -6.49 -1.97 -7.41
CA ASP A 103 -5.88 -0.94 -8.25
C ASP A 103 -6.93 0.08 -8.66
N TYR A 104 -8.11 -0.41 -9.03
CA TYR A 104 -9.31 0.36 -9.25
C TYR A 104 -10.43 -0.16 -8.35
N TYR A 105 -11.16 0.72 -7.70
CA TYR A 105 -12.28 0.36 -6.85
C TYR A 105 -13.43 1.35 -6.98
N GLN A 106 -14.50 0.89 -7.59
CA GLN A 106 -15.79 1.55 -7.58
C GLN A 106 -16.72 0.77 -6.64
N PRO A 107 -17.01 1.31 -5.45
CA PRO A 107 -17.90 0.62 -4.53
C PRO A 107 -19.31 0.55 -5.08
N GLU A 108 -19.99 -0.56 -4.80
CA GLU A 108 -21.43 -0.67 -5.05
C GLU A 108 -22.18 0.47 -4.38
N ALA A 109 -23.02 1.18 -5.12
CA ALA A 109 -23.76 2.32 -4.62
C ALA A 109 -25.11 2.46 -5.33
N TYR A 110 -26.07 3.12 -4.69
CA TYR A 110 -27.33 3.49 -5.30
C TYR A 110 -27.63 4.97 -5.06
N VAL A 111 -27.88 5.67 -6.17
CA VAL A 111 -28.24 7.08 -6.18
C VAL A 111 -29.75 7.19 -6.39
N ALA A 112 -30.49 7.34 -5.28
CA ALA A 112 -31.96 7.35 -5.30
C ALA A 112 -32.56 8.50 -6.15
N GLN A 113 -31.86 9.65 -6.24
CA GLN A 113 -32.33 10.81 -7.01
C GLN A 113 -32.39 10.55 -8.53
N THR A 114 -31.51 9.75 -9.05
CA THR A 114 -31.41 9.43 -10.49
C THR A 114 -31.80 8.00 -10.81
N ASP A 115 -32.28 7.22 -9.80
CA ASP A 115 -32.55 5.77 -9.90
C ASP A 115 -31.39 5.01 -10.57
N THR A 116 -30.16 5.36 -10.18
CA THR A 116 -28.94 4.79 -10.78
C THR A 116 -28.28 3.83 -9.80
N PHE A 117 -28.24 2.55 -10.18
CA PHE A 117 -27.42 1.56 -9.47
C PHE A 117 -26.02 1.52 -10.09
N ILE A 118 -25.02 1.69 -9.25
CA ILE A 118 -23.62 1.58 -9.60
C ILE A 118 -23.17 0.21 -9.10
N GLU A 119 -22.87 -0.67 -10.02
CA GLU A 119 -22.34 -1.99 -9.68
C GLU A 119 -20.93 -1.87 -9.13
N LYS A 120 -20.55 -2.79 -8.21
CA LYS A 120 -19.17 -2.90 -7.74
C LYS A 120 -18.29 -3.25 -8.94
N ASP A 121 -17.36 -2.38 -9.26
CA ASP A 121 -16.30 -2.64 -10.24
C ASP A 121 -14.95 -2.53 -9.55
N SER A 122 -14.09 -3.51 -9.75
CA SER A 122 -12.79 -3.55 -9.10
C SER A 122 -11.80 -4.42 -9.86
N SER A 123 -10.60 -3.93 -10.03
CA SER A 123 -9.46 -4.75 -10.42
C SER A 123 -8.63 -5.07 -9.18
N ILE A 124 -8.36 -6.35 -8.98
CA ILE A 124 -7.56 -6.85 -7.87
C ILE A 124 -6.10 -6.89 -8.33
N ASN A 125 -5.22 -6.35 -7.52
CA ASN A 125 -3.79 -6.53 -7.67
C ASN A 125 -3.38 -7.77 -6.88
N GLU A 126 -3.07 -8.84 -7.60
CA GLU A 126 -2.71 -10.14 -7.00
C GLU A 126 -1.47 -10.05 -6.11
N GLU A 127 -0.53 -9.15 -6.43
CA GLU A 127 0.67 -8.98 -5.64
C GLU A 127 0.37 -8.27 -4.31
N VAL A 128 -0.47 -7.24 -4.33
CA VAL A 128 -0.92 -6.59 -3.09
C VAL A 128 -1.78 -7.54 -2.25
N GLU A 129 -2.56 -8.43 -2.88
CA GLU A 129 -3.29 -9.48 -2.17
C GLU A 129 -2.34 -10.45 -1.47
N ARG A 130 -1.28 -10.90 -2.14
CA ARG A 130 -0.20 -11.72 -1.56
C ARG A 130 0.40 -11.03 -0.32
N LEU A 131 0.77 -9.76 -0.44
CA LEU A 131 1.37 -8.99 0.66
C LEU A 131 0.43 -8.86 1.87
N ARG A 132 -0.88 -8.78 1.65
CA ARG A 132 -1.87 -8.78 2.74
C ARG A 132 -1.92 -10.13 3.46
N HIS A 133 -1.88 -11.23 2.71
CA HIS A 133 -1.80 -12.57 3.30
C HIS A 133 -0.45 -12.80 4.01
N SER A 134 0.66 -12.29 3.45
CA SER A 134 1.96 -12.30 4.10
C SER A 134 1.94 -11.59 5.45
N ALA A 135 1.34 -10.40 5.51
CA ALA A 135 1.22 -9.63 6.75
C ALA A 135 0.45 -10.39 7.85
N THR A 136 -0.69 -11.00 7.51
CA THR A 136 -1.45 -11.80 8.50
C THR A 136 -0.72 -13.06 8.92
N ASN A 137 -0.03 -13.73 7.99
CA ASN A 137 0.83 -14.88 8.30
C ASN A 137 1.98 -14.47 9.24
N ALA A 138 2.72 -13.41 8.92
CA ALA A 138 3.84 -12.94 9.74
C ALA A 138 3.38 -12.60 11.17
N LEU A 139 2.23 -11.93 11.33
CA LEU A 139 1.67 -11.60 12.64
C LEU A 139 1.32 -12.83 13.48
N LEU A 140 0.94 -13.94 12.86
CA LEU A 140 0.61 -15.19 13.55
C LEU A 140 1.85 -16.04 13.85
N THR A 141 2.89 -15.98 13.01
CA THR A 141 4.06 -16.88 13.09
C THR A 141 5.31 -16.23 13.67
N ARG A 142 5.37 -14.89 13.79
CA ARG A 142 6.54 -14.14 14.27
C ARG A 142 6.17 -13.10 15.31
N ARG A 143 7.18 -12.68 16.08
CA ARG A 143 7.08 -11.56 17.04
C ARG A 143 7.78 -10.30 16.55
N ASP A 144 8.76 -10.43 15.68
CA ASP A 144 9.58 -9.36 15.13
C ASP A 144 8.97 -8.79 13.84
N VAL A 145 7.71 -8.35 13.92
CA VAL A 145 6.91 -7.92 12.76
C VAL A 145 6.61 -6.42 12.83
N ILE A 146 6.87 -5.72 11.74
CA ILE A 146 6.41 -4.36 11.49
C ILE A 146 5.44 -4.42 10.31
N VAL A 147 4.21 -3.98 10.50
CA VAL A 147 3.25 -3.84 9.40
C VAL A 147 3.05 -2.37 9.09
N VAL A 148 3.36 -1.97 7.85
CA VAL A 148 3.04 -0.63 7.35
C VAL A 148 1.72 -0.68 6.61
N ALA A 149 0.72 0.05 7.11
CA ALA A 149 -0.65 -0.04 6.64
C ALA A 149 -1.28 1.33 6.37
N THR A 150 -2.25 1.36 5.47
CA THR A 150 -3.18 2.49 5.35
C THR A 150 -4.43 2.21 6.22
N VAL A 151 -5.39 3.14 6.21
CA VAL A 151 -6.68 2.95 6.90
C VAL A 151 -7.46 1.70 6.47
N SER A 152 -7.02 0.99 5.43
CA SER A 152 -7.59 -0.31 5.06
C SER A 152 -7.45 -1.37 6.16
N CYS A 153 -6.53 -1.19 7.11
CA CYS A 153 -6.32 -2.10 8.25
C CYS A 153 -7.46 -2.09 9.28
N ILE A 154 -8.33 -1.08 9.28
CA ILE A 154 -9.51 -1.02 10.15
C ILE A 154 -10.79 -1.56 9.50
N TYR A 155 -10.71 -2.01 8.24
CA TYR A 155 -11.83 -2.67 7.56
C TYR A 155 -11.92 -4.14 7.92
N GLY A 156 -13.14 -4.69 7.77
CA GLY A 156 -13.43 -6.08 8.07
C GLY A 156 -12.50 -7.07 7.39
N LEU A 157 -11.99 -7.99 8.18
CA LEU A 157 -11.20 -9.15 7.81
C LEU A 157 -11.84 -10.38 8.46
N GLY A 158 -11.49 -11.59 8.06
CA GLY A 158 -11.91 -12.80 8.75
C GLY A 158 -11.36 -12.84 10.18
N THR A 159 -11.96 -13.68 11.05
CA THR A 159 -11.49 -13.80 12.43
C THR A 159 -10.15 -14.52 12.50
N PRO A 160 -9.18 -14.05 13.31
CA PRO A 160 -7.90 -14.73 13.48
C PRO A 160 -8.07 -16.20 13.91
N GLU A 161 -9.05 -16.48 14.78
CA GLU A 161 -9.32 -17.83 15.28
C GLU A 161 -9.72 -18.80 14.16
N GLU A 162 -10.57 -18.36 13.22
CA GLU A 162 -11.00 -19.20 12.09
C GLU A 162 -9.86 -19.37 11.08
N TYR A 163 -9.07 -18.33 10.87
CA TYR A 163 -7.92 -18.38 9.99
C TYR A 163 -6.88 -19.37 10.51
N ILE A 164 -6.63 -19.39 11.83
CA ILE A 164 -5.76 -20.37 12.50
C ILE A 164 -6.40 -21.77 12.50
N ALA A 165 -7.71 -21.88 12.79
CA ALA A 165 -8.40 -23.17 12.79
C ALA A 165 -8.42 -23.84 11.42
N GLY A 166 -8.41 -23.03 10.33
CA GLY A 166 -8.29 -23.53 8.96
C GLY A 166 -6.87 -23.93 8.55
N MET A 167 -5.86 -23.60 9.34
CA MET A 167 -4.46 -23.88 9.05
C MET A 167 -4.14 -25.37 9.06
N VAL A 168 -3.19 -25.79 8.21
CA VAL A 168 -2.61 -27.12 8.23
C VAL A 168 -1.16 -27.04 8.70
N THR A 169 -0.83 -27.81 9.72
CA THR A 169 0.56 -28.01 10.15
C THR A 169 1.13 -29.23 9.44
N LEU A 170 2.20 -29.04 8.71
CA LEU A 170 2.98 -30.08 8.05
C LEU A 170 4.24 -30.33 8.86
N ARG A 171 4.48 -31.58 9.24
CA ARG A 171 5.69 -32.00 9.99
C ARG A 171 6.31 -33.19 9.34
N LYS A 172 7.61 -33.16 9.13
CA LYS A 172 8.37 -34.31 8.67
C LYS A 172 8.26 -35.47 9.67
N GLY A 173 7.99 -36.69 9.18
CA GLY A 173 7.77 -37.88 10.00
C GLY A 173 6.39 -37.97 10.65
N ALA A 174 5.46 -37.04 10.36
CA ALA A 174 4.11 -37.12 10.90
C ALA A 174 3.21 -38.00 10.05
N GLU A 175 2.34 -38.79 10.72
CA GLU A 175 1.26 -39.51 10.04
C GLU A 175 0.19 -38.55 9.53
N MET A 176 -0.02 -38.51 8.23
CA MET A 176 -1.05 -37.75 7.56
C MET A 176 -1.48 -38.41 6.27
N ASN A 177 -2.76 -38.77 6.17
CA ASN A 177 -3.28 -39.32 4.93
C ASN A 177 -3.30 -38.24 3.83
N ARG A 178 -2.70 -38.57 2.67
CA ARG A 178 -2.59 -37.64 1.53
C ARG A 178 -3.94 -37.11 1.07
N ASP A 179 -4.95 -37.95 0.94
CA ASP A 179 -6.27 -37.57 0.44
C ASP A 179 -7.01 -36.66 1.45
N ASP A 180 -6.75 -36.82 2.75
CA ASP A 180 -7.25 -35.90 3.80
C ASP A 180 -6.57 -34.56 3.70
N LEU A 181 -5.27 -34.50 3.41
CA LEU A 181 -4.56 -33.26 3.16
C LEU A 181 -5.16 -32.51 1.94
N LEU A 182 -5.43 -33.23 0.84
CA LEU A 182 -6.03 -32.62 -0.36
C LEU A 182 -7.44 -32.06 -0.06
N ARG A 183 -8.26 -32.77 0.72
CA ARG A 183 -9.58 -32.26 1.18
C ARG A 183 -9.43 -30.99 2.03
N LYS A 184 -8.43 -30.96 2.92
CA LYS A 184 -8.13 -29.76 3.71
C LYS A 184 -7.75 -28.58 2.81
N PHE A 185 -6.89 -28.77 1.80
CA PHE A 185 -6.52 -27.70 0.88
C PHE A 185 -7.74 -27.14 0.12
N VAL A 186 -8.64 -27.99 -0.35
CA VAL A 186 -9.90 -27.54 -0.96
C VAL A 186 -10.77 -26.78 0.04
N ALA A 187 -10.90 -27.26 1.28
CA ALA A 187 -11.65 -26.57 2.33
C ALA A 187 -11.02 -25.19 2.68
N MET A 188 -9.70 -25.06 2.53
CA MET A 188 -8.94 -23.82 2.69
C MET A 188 -9.02 -22.88 1.47
N GLN A 189 -9.87 -23.19 0.48
CA GLN A 189 -10.06 -22.43 -0.78
C GLN A 189 -8.89 -22.48 -1.76
N TYR A 190 -7.97 -23.46 -1.65
CA TYR A 190 -7.00 -23.74 -2.69
C TYR A 190 -7.63 -24.56 -3.83
N ALA A 191 -7.33 -24.18 -5.07
CA ALA A 191 -7.81 -24.89 -6.24
C ALA A 191 -6.79 -25.95 -6.70
N ARG A 192 -7.28 -27.15 -7.07
CA ARG A 192 -6.41 -28.12 -7.73
C ARG A 192 -6.19 -27.72 -9.19
N ASN A 193 -4.93 -27.53 -9.58
CA ASN A 193 -4.56 -27.28 -10.96
C ASN A 193 -3.24 -27.97 -11.30
N ASP A 194 -3.34 -29.09 -12.02
CA ASP A 194 -2.18 -29.91 -12.37
C ASP A 194 -1.45 -29.37 -13.64
N MET A 195 -2.08 -28.44 -14.38
CA MET A 195 -1.57 -27.90 -15.66
C MET A 195 -0.94 -26.52 -15.49
N ASP A 196 -1.63 -25.60 -14.81
CA ASP A 196 -1.20 -24.23 -14.56
C ASP A 196 -1.00 -24.03 -13.06
N PHE A 197 0.26 -24.07 -12.63
CA PHE A 197 0.64 -24.05 -11.22
C PHE A 197 1.02 -22.63 -10.79
N HIS A 198 0.09 -21.94 -10.17
CA HIS A 198 0.22 -20.56 -9.70
C HIS A 198 -0.24 -20.40 -8.24
N ARG A 199 -0.12 -19.23 -7.66
CA ARG A 199 -0.54 -18.93 -6.28
C ARG A 199 -1.99 -19.34 -6.03
N GLY A 200 -2.26 -19.88 -4.86
CA GLY A 200 -3.59 -20.37 -4.49
C GLY A 200 -3.96 -21.71 -5.12
N THR A 201 -3.01 -22.40 -5.78
CA THR A 201 -3.24 -23.71 -6.36
C THR A 201 -2.34 -24.79 -5.76
N PHE A 202 -2.81 -26.03 -5.85
CA PHE A 202 -2.00 -27.19 -5.56
C PHE A 202 -2.10 -28.22 -6.70
N ARG A 203 -1.08 -29.04 -6.85
CA ARG A 203 -1.04 -30.14 -7.81
C ARG A 203 -0.55 -31.42 -7.16
N VAL A 204 -0.90 -32.55 -7.77
CA VAL A 204 -0.58 -33.90 -7.25
C VAL A 204 0.08 -34.75 -8.33
N ARG A 205 1.22 -35.33 -8.00
CA ARG A 205 1.94 -36.25 -8.89
C ARG A 205 2.40 -37.49 -8.11
N GLY A 206 1.62 -38.57 -8.18
CA GLY A 206 1.89 -39.77 -7.39
C GLY A 206 1.79 -39.50 -5.88
N ASP A 207 2.86 -39.76 -5.15
CA ASP A 207 2.94 -39.54 -3.71
C ASP A 207 3.49 -38.14 -3.34
N THR A 208 3.60 -37.24 -4.32
CA THR A 208 4.07 -35.86 -4.14
C THR A 208 2.92 -34.90 -4.31
N VAL A 209 2.75 -33.99 -3.33
CA VAL A 209 1.82 -32.89 -3.36
C VAL A 209 2.61 -31.60 -3.37
N GLU A 210 2.29 -30.68 -4.28
CA GLU A 210 2.91 -29.36 -4.34
C GLU A 210 1.83 -28.28 -4.23
N ILE A 211 2.11 -27.22 -3.47
CA ILE A 211 1.20 -26.09 -3.25
C ILE A 211 1.97 -24.78 -3.31
N ILE A 212 1.39 -23.72 -3.92
CA ILE A 212 1.89 -22.36 -3.80
C ILE A 212 0.91 -21.59 -2.91
N PRO A 213 1.31 -21.29 -1.64
CA PRO A 213 0.46 -20.55 -0.73
C PRO A 213 0.16 -19.14 -1.26
N MET A 214 -0.96 -18.53 -0.83
CA MET A 214 -1.36 -17.17 -1.24
C MET A 214 -0.37 -16.09 -0.79
N TYR A 215 0.37 -16.33 0.29
CA TYR A 215 1.32 -15.39 0.91
C TYR A 215 2.78 -15.59 0.47
N GLU A 216 3.07 -16.60 -0.37
CA GLU A 216 4.41 -16.98 -0.78
C GLU A 216 4.56 -16.95 -2.30
N GLU A 217 5.80 -16.77 -2.77
CA GLU A 217 6.18 -16.94 -4.18
C GLU A 217 6.73 -18.35 -4.45
N LEU A 218 7.18 -19.00 -3.41
CA LEU A 218 7.81 -20.31 -3.47
C LEU A 218 6.76 -21.42 -3.28
N ALA A 219 7.00 -22.53 -3.93
CA ALA A 219 6.17 -23.71 -3.78
C ALA A 219 6.66 -24.58 -2.61
N ILE A 220 5.73 -25.20 -1.92
CA ILE A 220 5.97 -26.22 -0.92
C ILE A 220 5.72 -27.57 -1.57
N ARG A 221 6.72 -28.46 -1.56
CA ARG A 221 6.60 -29.85 -1.99
C ARG A 221 6.56 -30.74 -0.74
N ILE A 222 5.57 -31.61 -0.69
CA ILE A 222 5.33 -32.56 0.37
C ILE A 222 5.44 -33.95 -0.25
N GLU A 223 6.39 -34.75 0.20
CA GLU A 223 6.63 -36.09 -0.27
C GLU A 223 6.10 -37.10 0.76
N PHE A 224 5.28 -38.04 0.31
CA PHE A 224 4.66 -39.06 1.15
C PHE A 224 5.29 -40.44 0.93
N PHE A 225 5.46 -41.16 2.02
CA PHE A 225 5.70 -42.58 1.99
C PHE A 225 4.54 -43.29 2.72
N GLY A 226 3.57 -43.80 1.95
CA GLY A 226 2.30 -44.26 2.51
C GLY A 226 1.49 -43.11 3.12
N ASP A 227 1.19 -43.21 4.40
CA ASP A 227 0.49 -42.17 5.18
C ASP A 227 1.45 -41.33 6.06
N GLU A 228 2.76 -41.36 5.78
CA GLU A 228 3.76 -40.56 6.50
C GLU A 228 4.33 -39.47 5.58
N ILE A 229 4.51 -38.26 6.11
CA ILE A 229 5.23 -37.18 5.42
C ILE A 229 6.73 -37.47 5.53
N GLU A 230 7.34 -37.94 4.43
CA GLU A 230 8.76 -38.26 4.38
C GLU A 230 9.65 -37.01 4.32
N ASN A 231 9.28 -36.03 3.45
CA ASN A 231 10.02 -34.80 3.27
C ASN A 231 9.10 -33.61 2.99
N ILE A 232 9.58 -32.43 3.39
CA ILE A 232 8.97 -31.14 3.07
C ILE A 232 10.06 -30.25 2.49
N HIS A 233 9.86 -29.73 1.28
CA HIS A 233 10.83 -28.89 0.59
C HIS A 233 10.19 -27.59 0.12
N THR A 234 10.92 -26.50 0.27
CA THR A 234 10.60 -25.24 -0.42
C THR A 234 11.33 -25.19 -1.73
N LEU A 235 10.63 -24.92 -2.83
CA LEU A 235 11.18 -24.91 -4.19
C LEU A 235 10.73 -23.69 -5.00
N HIS A 236 11.53 -23.39 -6.01
CA HIS A 236 11.15 -22.42 -7.02
C HIS A 236 10.07 -23.01 -7.95
N PRO A 237 8.90 -22.38 -8.12
CA PRO A 237 7.75 -22.97 -8.81
C PRO A 237 7.98 -23.25 -10.28
N LEU A 238 8.81 -22.43 -10.98
CA LEU A 238 9.10 -22.57 -12.41
C LEU A 238 10.21 -23.58 -12.70
N THR A 239 11.31 -23.53 -11.92
CA THR A 239 12.48 -24.39 -12.16
C THR A 239 12.40 -25.72 -11.44
N GLY A 240 11.57 -25.82 -10.39
CA GLY A 240 11.53 -26.97 -9.49
C GLY A 240 12.80 -27.15 -8.65
N GLU A 241 13.68 -26.13 -8.62
CA GLU A 241 14.92 -26.16 -7.83
C GLU A 241 14.59 -26.09 -6.33
N MET A 242 15.15 -27.05 -5.58
CA MET A 242 15.00 -27.11 -4.14
C MET A 242 15.83 -26.02 -3.48
N ILE A 243 15.17 -25.18 -2.67
CA ILE A 243 15.78 -24.06 -1.98
C ILE A 243 16.14 -24.44 -0.54
N ARG A 244 15.20 -25.07 0.18
CA ARG A 244 15.36 -25.47 1.59
C ARG A 244 14.64 -26.76 1.88
N ASP A 245 15.18 -27.49 2.85
CA ASP A 245 14.50 -28.60 3.53
C ASP A 245 13.85 -28.05 4.79
N GLU A 246 12.60 -28.43 5.04
CA GLU A 246 11.82 -27.93 6.17
C GLU A 246 11.43 -29.08 7.11
N GLU A 247 11.55 -28.88 8.40
CA GLU A 247 11.11 -29.85 9.41
C GLU A 247 9.64 -29.67 9.77
N GLU A 248 9.18 -28.40 9.75
CA GLU A 248 7.79 -28.04 10.04
C GLU A 248 7.39 -26.82 9.22
N MET A 249 6.17 -26.85 8.67
CA MET A 249 5.57 -25.72 7.96
C MET A 249 4.09 -25.56 8.31
N TYR A 250 3.63 -24.32 8.26
CA TYR A 250 2.22 -23.99 8.41
C TYR A 250 1.67 -23.52 7.06
N VAL A 251 0.56 -24.10 6.62
CA VAL A 251 -0.15 -23.64 5.43
C VAL A 251 -1.46 -23.01 5.88
N PHE A 252 -1.59 -21.70 5.64
CA PHE A 252 -2.77 -20.93 5.98
C PHE A 252 -3.79 -20.90 4.84
N PRO A 253 -5.07 -20.63 5.13
CA PRO A 253 -6.11 -20.55 4.10
C PRO A 253 -5.81 -19.54 2.99
N ALA A 254 -6.31 -19.82 1.78
CA ALA A 254 -6.16 -18.95 0.62
C ALA A 254 -7.05 -17.69 0.68
N SER A 255 -7.96 -17.61 1.63
CA SER A 255 -8.83 -16.45 1.85
C SER A 255 -8.95 -16.15 3.35
N HIS A 256 -9.08 -14.87 3.71
CA HIS A 256 -9.35 -14.48 5.10
C HIS A 256 -10.79 -14.81 5.53
N TYR A 257 -11.70 -15.03 4.59
CA TYR A 257 -13.10 -15.39 4.84
C TYR A 257 -13.34 -16.88 4.59
N VAL A 258 -12.67 -17.72 5.36
CA VAL A 258 -12.87 -19.18 5.32
C VAL A 258 -13.76 -19.58 6.48
N ALA A 259 -14.85 -20.27 6.18
CA ALA A 259 -15.73 -20.86 7.18
C ALA A 259 -15.82 -22.36 6.95
N GLY A 260 -15.67 -23.13 8.01
CA GLY A 260 -15.90 -24.58 7.96
C GLY A 260 -17.34 -24.91 7.55
N PRO A 261 -17.61 -26.12 7.02
CA PRO A 261 -18.92 -26.50 6.48
C PRO A 261 -20.10 -26.30 7.45
N GLU A 262 -19.91 -26.61 8.72
CA GLU A 262 -20.95 -26.43 9.75
C GLU A 262 -21.25 -24.96 10.01
N ARG A 263 -20.24 -24.11 9.96
CA ARG A 263 -20.40 -22.66 10.17
C ARG A 263 -21.06 -22.02 8.96
N MET A 264 -20.68 -22.42 7.75
CA MET A 264 -21.35 -22.01 6.53
C MET A 264 -22.82 -22.40 6.52
N ALA A 265 -23.17 -23.63 6.91
CA ALA A 265 -24.56 -24.06 7.01
C ALA A 265 -25.37 -23.22 8.00
N ARG A 266 -24.78 -22.87 9.15
CA ARG A 266 -25.41 -21.95 10.14
C ARG A 266 -25.57 -20.53 9.59
N ALA A 267 -24.56 -20.05 8.86
CA ALA A 267 -24.61 -18.72 8.24
C ALA A 267 -25.73 -18.65 7.20
N ILE A 268 -25.84 -19.64 6.32
CA ILE A 268 -26.89 -19.75 5.31
C ILE A 268 -28.27 -19.69 5.98
N LYS A 269 -28.48 -20.47 7.03
CA LYS A 269 -29.75 -20.47 7.78
C LYS A 269 -30.09 -19.08 8.36
N ARG A 270 -29.12 -18.40 8.95
CA ARG A 270 -29.30 -17.04 9.50
C ARG A 270 -29.59 -16.00 8.41
N ILE A 271 -28.99 -16.15 7.22
CA ILE A 271 -29.25 -15.29 6.07
C ILE A 271 -30.67 -15.51 5.55
N GLU A 272 -31.15 -16.77 5.46
CA GLU A 272 -32.52 -17.10 5.07
C GLU A 272 -33.54 -16.49 6.04
N ASP A 273 -33.29 -16.61 7.34
CA ASP A 273 -34.16 -16.06 8.37
C ASP A 273 -34.21 -14.51 8.28
N GLU A 274 -33.07 -13.82 8.12
CA GLU A 274 -33.03 -12.37 7.94
C GLU A 274 -33.71 -11.94 6.65
N LEU A 275 -33.53 -12.68 5.55
CA LEU A 275 -34.21 -12.41 4.28
C LEU A 275 -35.73 -12.46 4.46
N ALA A 276 -36.25 -13.52 5.10
CA ALA A 276 -37.70 -13.67 5.36
C ALA A 276 -38.25 -12.50 6.17
N GLU A 277 -37.56 -12.11 7.25
CA GLU A 277 -37.97 -10.95 8.07
C GLU A 277 -37.95 -9.65 7.26
N ARG A 278 -36.87 -9.40 6.49
CA ARG A 278 -36.74 -8.17 5.72
C ARG A 278 -37.75 -8.06 4.61
N LEU A 279 -38.10 -9.18 3.95
CA LEU A 279 -39.14 -9.21 2.92
C LEU A 279 -40.50 -8.84 3.50
N GLN A 280 -40.87 -9.36 4.66
CA GLN A 280 -42.12 -8.98 5.36
C GLN A 280 -42.17 -7.47 5.63
N VAL A 281 -41.05 -6.87 6.08
CA VAL A 281 -40.97 -5.42 6.34
C VAL A 281 -41.17 -4.63 5.04
N LEU A 282 -40.49 -4.99 3.95
CA LEU A 282 -40.59 -4.29 2.66
C LEU A 282 -41.98 -4.41 2.06
N GLU A 283 -42.59 -5.60 2.09
CA GLU A 283 -43.94 -5.86 1.61
C GLU A 283 -44.99 -5.09 2.42
N SER A 284 -44.85 -5.04 3.76
CA SER A 284 -45.75 -4.25 4.63
C SER A 284 -45.67 -2.74 4.35
N GLN A 285 -44.54 -2.26 3.85
CA GLN A 285 -44.32 -0.88 3.42
C GLN A 285 -44.71 -0.63 1.95
N ASN A 286 -45.27 -1.62 1.27
CA ASN A 286 -45.62 -1.58 -0.17
C ASN A 286 -44.40 -1.33 -1.10
N LYS A 287 -43.18 -1.71 -0.65
CA LYS A 287 -41.93 -1.66 -1.41
C LYS A 287 -41.71 -2.96 -2.16
N LEU A 288 -42.57 -3.24 -3.13
CA LEU A 288 -42.62 -4.55 -3.83
C LEU A 288 -41.41 -4.76 -4.75
N VAL A 289 -40.91 -3.70 -5.38
CA VAL A 289 -39.73 -3.76 -6.27
C VAL A 289 -38.48 -4.06 -5.46
N GLU A 290 -38.30 -3.39 -4.33
CA GLU A 290 -37.18 -3.60 -3.40
C GLU A 290 -37.23 -5.02 -2.82
N ALA A 291 -38.42 -5.51 -2.46
CA ALA A 291 -38.59 -6.87 -1.96
C ALA A 291 -38.22 -7.92 -3.01
N GLN A 292 -38.67 -7.74 -4.27
CA GLN A 292 -38.32 -8.66 -5.36
C GLN A 292 -36.82 -8.65 -5.67
N ARG A 293 -36.22 -7.47 -5.75
CA ARG A 293 -34.77 -7.28 -5.98
C ARG A 293 -33.93 -7.99 -4.91
N LEU A 294 -34.26 -7.75 -3.66
CA LEU A 294 -33.58 -8.37 -2.52
C LEU A 294 -33.70 -9.89 -2.54
N ARG A 295 -34.92 -10.41 -2.78
CA ARG A 295 -35.17 -11.85 -2.89
C ARG A 295 -34.30 -12.50 -3.96
N MET A 296 -34.32 -11.96 -5.18
CA MET A 296 -33.56 -12.52 -6.29
C MET A 296 -32.06 -12.56 -6.01
N ARG A 297 -31.51 -11.43 -5.55
CA ARG A 297 -30.08 -11.33 -5.26
C ARG A 297 -29.64 -12.27 -4.15
N THR A 298 -30.35 -12.25 -3.03
CA THR A 298 -29.95 -13.05 -1.87
C THR A 298 -30.12 -14.55 -2.12
N THR A 299 -31.19 -14.97 -2.85
CA THR A 299 -31.36 -16.39 -3.21
C THR A 299 -30.22 -16.86 -4.10
N TYR A 300 -29.80 -16.08 -5.08
CA TYR A 300 -28.66 -16.40 -5.93
C TYR A 300 -27.35 -16.52 -5.12
N ASP A 301 -27.08 -15.57 -4.24
CA ASP A 301 -25.90 -15.59 -3.38
C ASP A 301 -25.90 -16.82 -2.45
N LEU A 302 -27.06 -17.23 -1.92
CA LEU A 302 -27.23 -18.44 -1.10
C LEU A 302 -26.95 -19.73 -1.90
N GLU A 303 -27.45 -19.83 -3.13
CA GLU A 303 -27.16 -20.97 -4.02
C GLU A 303 -25.67 -21.11 -4.29
N MET A 304 -24.99 -19.99 -4.57
CA MET A 304 -23.54 -19.98 -4.78
C MET A 304 -22.79 -20.40 -3.51
N MET A 305 -23.17 -19.92 -2.34
CA MET A 305 -22.55 -20.31 -1.07
C MET A 305 -22.77 -21.80 -0.76
N GLN A 306 -23.93 -22.35 -1.09
CA GLN A 306 -24.22 -23.77 -0.89
C GLN A 306 -23.41 -24.69 -1.81
N GLN A 307 -23.24 -24.28 -3.08
CA GLN A 307 -22.58 -25.12 -4.09
C GLN A 307 -21.06 -24.95 -4.11
N MET A 308 -20.59 -23.71 -3.97
CA MET A 308 -19.18 -23.34 -4.16
C MET A 308 -18.49 -22.96 -2.84
N GLY A 309 -19.23 -22.80 -1.74
CA GLY A 309 -18.70 -22.25 -0.50
C GLY A 309 -18.38 -20.76 -0.54
N PHE A 310 -18.72 -20.05 -1.62
CA PHE A 310 -18.39 -18.67 -1.87
C PHE A 310 -19.43 -18.00 -2.76
N CYS A 311 -19.58 -16.67 -2.66
CA CYS A 311 -20.32 -15.83 -3.60
C CYS A 311 -19.63 -14.47 -3.79
N ASN A 312 -19.90 -13.81 -4.91
CA ASN A 312 -19.42 -12.44 -5.14
C ASN A 312 -20.03 -11.46 -4.13
N GLY A 313 -19.20 -10.80 -3.33
CA GLY A 313 -19.63 -9.92 -2.27
C GLY A 313 -19.94 -10.66 -0.96
N ILE A 314 -19.33 -11.82 -0.73
CA ILE A 314 -19.48 -12.63 0.49
C ILE A 314 -19.21 -11.81 1.76
N GLU A 315 -18.39 -10.77 1.66
CA GLU A 315 -18.12 -9.84 2.77
C GLU A 315 -19.38 -9.16 3.32
N ASN A 316 -20.44 -9.00 2.50
CA ASN A 316 -21.73 -8.44 2.94
C ASN A 316 -22.47 -9.35 3.90
N TYR A 317 -22.09 -10.61 4.00
CA TYR A 317 -22.64 -11.63 4.90
C TYR A 317 -21.70 -11.95 6.07
N SER A 318 -20.61 -11.18 6.24
CA SER A 318 -19.55 -11.45 7.22
C SER A 318 -20.07 -11.65 8.63
N SER A 319 -21.05 -10.85 9.11
CA SER A 319 -21.62 -11.01 10.45
C SER A 319 -22.35 -12.34 10.66
N HIS A 320 -22.94 -12.91 9.62
CA HIS A 320 -23.55 -14.23 9.66
C HIS A 320 -22.49 -15.34 9.65
N ILE A 321 -21.46 -15.19 8.82
CA ILE A 321 -20.35 -16.13 8.69
C ILE A 321 -19.55 -16.18 10.00
N ASP A 322 -19.21 -15.03 10.57
CA ASP A 322 -18.49 -14.93 11.84
C ASP A 322 -19.37 -15.30 13.05
N GLY A 323 -20.69 -15.33 12.88
CA GLY A 323 -21.62 -15.57 13.96
C GLY A 323 -21.80 -14.39 14.91
N ARG A 324 -21.29 -13.20 14.57
CA ARG A 324 -21.39 -11.97 15.37
C ARG A 324 -22.83 -11.52 15.57
N ALA A 325 -23.08 -10.82 16.67
CA ALA A 325 -24.33 -10.10 16.87
C ALA A 325 -24.37 -8.88 15.93
N ARG A 326 -25.57 -8.49 15.50
CA ARG A 326 -25.76 -7.31 14.66
C ARG A 326 -25.25 -6.04 15.33
N GLY A 327 -24.62 -5.18 14.54
CA GLY A 327 -24.06 -3.91 15.00
C GLY A 327 -22.71 -4.01 15.71
N THR A 328 -22.21 -5.23 16.00
CA THR A 328 -20.87 -5.39 16.56
C THR A 328 -19.76 -5.09 15.54
N ALA A 329 -18.62 -4.65 16.05
CA ALA A 329 -17.47 -4.35 15.24
C ALA A 329 -16.96 -5.61 14.50
N PRO A 330 -16.55 -5.51 13.23
CA PRO A 330 -15.89 -6.60 12.54
C PRO A 330 -14.47 -6.82 13.09
N HIS A 331 -13.95 -8.03 12.91
CA HIS A 331 -12.52 -8.26 13.06
C HIS A 331 -11.76 -7.58 11.92
N CYS A 332 -10.58 -7.07 12.22
CA CYS A 332 -9.74 -6.35 11.28
C CYS A 332 -8.26 -6.75 11.47
N LEU A 333 -7.34 -6.14 10.74
CA LEU A 333 -5.92 -6.47 10.88
C LEU A 333 -5.39 -6.29 12.31
N ILE A 334 -5.92 -5.32 13.05
CA ILE A 334 -5.49 -5.05 14.43
C ILE A 334 -5.72 -6.25 15.35
N ASP A 335 -6.77 -7.02 15.11
CA ASP A 335 -7.10 -8.22 15.90
C ASP A 335 -6.12 -9.40 15.67
N TYR A 336 -5.24 -9.32 14.65
CA TYR A 336 -4.16 -10.29 14.41
C TYR A 336 -2.88 -9.97 15.19
N PHE A 337 -2.76 -8.72 15.69
CA PHE A 337 -1.63 -8.33 16.53
C PHE A 337 -1.71 -8.92 17.93
N PRO A 338 -0.58 -9.16 18.59
CA PRO A 338 -0.59 -9.44 20.03
C PRO A 338 -0.94 -8.19 20.83
N ASP A 339 -1.48 -8.38 22.03
CA ASP A 339 -2.02 -7.29 22.87
C ASP A 339 -1.01 -6.19 23.20
N ASP A 340 0.28 -6.50 23.15
CA ASP A 340 1.39 -5.60 23.53
C ASP A 340 1.98 -4.85 22.32
N PHE A 341 1.36 -4.86 21.16
CA PHE A 341 1.89 -4.16 19.99
C PHE A 341 1.97 -2.64 20.19
N LEU A 342 2.90 -2.01 19.48
CA LEU A 342 3.04 -0.55 19.42
C LEU A 342 2.32 -0.02 18.18
N LEU A 343 1.49 1.00 18.36
CA LEU A 343 0.91 1.74 17.23
C LEU A 343 1.74 2.99 16.95
N VAL A 344 2.09 3.19 15.70
CA VAL A 344 2.71 4.43 15.19
C VAL A 344 1.80 5.02 14.12
N ILE A 345 1.38 6.27 14.28
CA ILE A 345 0.54 6.99 13.30
C ILE A 345 1.39 8.08 12.66
N ASP A 346 1.82 7.85 11.42
CA ASP A 346 2.58 8.84 10.67
C ASP A 346 1.64 9.85 10.00
N GLU A 347 2.13 11.09 9.84
CA GLU A 347 1.36 12.25 9.41
C GLU A 347 0.01 12.33 10.14
N SER A 348 0.05 12.22 11.48
CA SER A 348 -1.10 12.05 12.37
C SER A 348 -2.18 13.12 12.18
N HIS A 349 -1.79 14.36 11.83
CA HIS A 349 -2.71 15.44 11.53
C HIS A 349 -3.67 15.18 10.36
N VAL A 350 -3.35 14.18 9.50
CA VAL A 350 -4.22 13.70 8.41
C VAL A 350 -4.77 12.32 8.72
N THR A 351 -3.92 11.40 9.21
CA THR A 351 -4.29 10.00 9.41
C THR A 351 -5.33 9.83 10.50
N VAL A 352 -5.24 10.57 11.60
CA VAL A 352 -6.24 10.51 12.70
C VAL A 352 -7.64 10.95 12.23
N PRO A 353 -7.82 12.14 11.60
CA PRO A 353 -9.13 12.50 11.03
C PRO A 353 -9.64 11.51 9.98
N GLN A 354 -8.75 10.92 9.19
CA GLN A 354 -9.12 9.92 8.18
C GLN A 354 -9.71 8.67 8.82
N ILE A 355 -9.09 8.14 9.87
CA ILE A 355 -9.62 6.99 10.62
C ILE A 355 -11.03 7.30 11.14
N GLY A 356 -11.21 8.47 11.75
CA GLY A 356 -12.51 8.89 12.31
C GLY A 356 -13.62 9.05 11.27
N ALA A 357 -13.28 9.45 10.04
CA ALA A 357 -14.26 9.72 8.98
C ALA A 357 -14.71 8.48 8.20
N MET A 358 -13.94 7.37 8.23
CA MET A 358 -14.21 6.19 7.39
C MET A 358 -15.57 5.56 7.63
N TYR A 359 -15.99 5.44 8.89
CA TYR A 359 -17.24 4.79 9.25
C TYR A 359 -18.47 5.48 8.65
N GLU A 360 -18.58 6.80 8.79
CA GLU A 360 -19.76 7.54 8.31
C GLU A 360 -19.90 7.52 6.79
N GLY A 361 -18.78 7.61 6.08
CA GLY A 361 -18.76 7.52 4.61
C GLY A 361 -19.28 6.18 4.09
N ASP A 362 -18.80 5.07 4.66
CA ASP A 362 -19.22 3.72 4.27
C ASP A 362 -20.67 3.45 4.66
N MET A 363 -21.08 3.85 5.85
CA MET A 363 -22.42 3.65 6.37
C MET A 363 -23.49 4.39 5.57
N SER A 364 -23.21 5.63 5.16
CA SER A 364 -24.14 6.43 4.33
C SER A 364 -24.45 5.73 3.00
N ARG A 365 -23.43 5.19 2.35
CA ARG A 365 -23.56 4.43 1.09
C ARG A 365 -24.38 3.15 1.29
N LYS A 366 -24.05 2.36 2.32
CA LYS A 366 -24.70 1.07 2.61
C LYS A 366 -26.15 1.22 3.03
N ARG A 367 -26.50 2.28 3.73
CA ARG A 367 -27.90 2.59 4.08
C ARG A 367 -28.78 2.63 2.84
N ASN A 368 -28.35 3.34 1.78
CA ASN A 368 -29.09 3.39 0.52
C ASN A 368 -29.27 2.00 -0.10
N LEU A 369 -28.20 1.18 -0.13
CA LEU A 369 -28.30 -0.19 -0.67
C LEU A 369 -29.30 -1.06 0.10
N VAL A 370 -29.36 -0.91 1.41
CA VAL A 370 -30.30 -1.66 2.27
C VAL A 370 -31.74 -1.12 2.13
N ASP A 371 -31.94 0.19 2.12
CA ASP A 371 -33.25 0.83 2.07
C ASP A 371 -33.96 0.60 0.73
N PHE A 372 -33.20 0.44 -0.35
CA PHE A 372 -33.69 0.19 -1.72
C PHE A 372 -33.57 -1.28 -2.15
N GLY A 373 -33.35 -2.22 -1.21
CA GLY A 373 -33.45 -3.66 -1.45
C GLY A 373 -32.30 -4.28 -2.27
N PHE A 374 -31.13 -3.65 -2.34
CA PHE A 374 -29.96 -4.22 -3.00
C PHE A 374 -29.15 -5.14 -2.08
N ARG A 375 -29.19 -4.89 -0.77
CA ARG A 375 -28.49 -5.68 0.25
C ARG A 375 -29.37 -5.90 1.48
N LEU A 376 -29.08 -6.99 2.21
CA LEU A 376 -29.66 -7.24 3.52
C LEU A 376 -29.16 -6.21 4.54
N PRO A 377 -29.93 -5.92 5.59
CA PRO A 377 -29.49 -5.05 6.68
C PRO A 377 -28.14 -5.44 7.30
N SER A 378 -27.82 -6.75 7.37
CA SER A 378 -26.52 -7.27 7.85
C SER A 378 -25.31 -6.81 7.05
N ALA A 379 -25.49 -6.38 5.79
CA ALA A 379 -24.40 -5.82 4.99
C ALA A 379 -23.79 -4.55 5.63
N MET A 380 -24.55 -3.84 6.47
CA MET A 380 -24.04 -2.70 7.24
C MET A 380 -23.02 -3.11 8.33
N ASP A 381 -22.96 -4.39 8.71
CA ASP A 381 -22.01 -4.90 9.70
C ASP A 381 -20.63 -5.20 9.12
N ASN A 382 -20.51 -5.28 7.79
CA ASN A 382 -19.23 -5.26 7.08
C ASN A 382 -18.79 -3.79 6.87
N ARG A 383 -18.09 -3.24 7.83
CA ARG A 383 -17.78 -1.82 7.92
C ARG A 383 -16.40 -1.58 8.54
N PRO A 384 -15.80 -0.41 8.35
CA PRO A 384 -14.63 -0.06 9.13
C PRO A 384 -15.00 0.11 10.62
N LEU A 385 -13.99 0.05 11.46
CA LEU A 385 -14.17 0.36 12.89
C LEU A 385 -14.67 1.79 13.06
N LYS A 386 -15.52 2.00 14.07
CA LYS A 386 -15.77 3.33 14.59
C LYS A 386 -14.54 3.83 15.35
N TRP A 387 -14.45 5.13 15.54
CA TRP A 387 -13.33 5.73 16.26
C TRP A 387 -13.15 5.17 17.69
N ASP A 388 -14.23 5.01 18.44
CA ASP A 388 -14.18 4.46 19.79
C ASP A 388 -13.77 2.98 19.78
N GLU A 389 -14.29 2.19 18.84
CA GLU A 389 -13.92 0.78 18.65
C GLU A 389 -12.45 0.61 18.26
N PHE A 390 -11.89 1.56 17.50
CA PHE A 390 -10.46 1.62 17.20
C PHE A 390 -9.65 1.88 18.47
N LEU A 391 -10.04 2.89 19.27
CA LEU A 391 -9.35 3.24 20.50
C LEU A 391 -9.37 2.15 21.57
N GLU A 392 -10.41 1.29 21.56
CA GLU A 392 -10.51 0.12 22.45
C GLU A 392 -9.49 -0.98 22.09
N ARG A 393 -9.11 -1.08 20.81
CA ARG A 393 -8.20 -2.12 20.31
C ARG A 393 -6.72 -1.72 20.34
N VAL A 394 -6.45 -0.42 20.40
CA VAL A 394 -5.07 0.08 20.38
C VAL A 394 -4.56 0.39 21.78
N GLY A 395 -3.33 0.00 22.03
CA GLY A 395 -2.62 0.29 23.28
C GLY A 395 -1.87 1.62 23.21
N GLN A 396 -0.56 1.56 23.41
CA GLN A 396 0.32 2.73 23.34
C GLN A 396 0.48 3.21 21.89
N THR A 397 0.36 4.51 21.68
CA THR A 397 0.37 5.13 20.36
C THR A 397 1.40 6.25 20.30
N VAL A 398 2.22 6.23 19.25
CA VAL A 398 3.16 7.30 18.89
C VAL A 398 2.63 8.04 17.67
N TYR A 399 2.38 9.32 17.82
CA TYR A 399 1.91 10.20 16.76
C TYR A 399 3.10 10.97 16.16
N LEU A 400 3.33 10.81 14.87
CA LEU A 400 4.41 11.50 14.15
C LEU A 400 3.82 12.57 13.25
N SER A 401 4.26 13.81 13.37
CA SER A 401 3.87 14.88 12.46
C SER A 401 4.82 16.08 12.53
N ALA A 402 4.97 16.79 11.41
CA ALA A 402 5.59 18.11 11.42
C ALA A 402 4.62 19.20 11.95
N THR A 403 3.34 18.89 11.97
CA THR A 403 2.23 19.78 12.37
C THR A 403 1.17 18.98 13.12
N PRO A 404 1.44 18.45 14.33
CA PRO A 404 0.49 17.65 15.08
C PRO A 404 -0.86 18.35 15.24
N GLY A 405 -1.95 17.58 15.17
CA GLY A 405 -3.31 18.09 15.29
C GLY A 405 -3.74 18.33 16.74
N LYS A 406 -4.91 18.92 16.89
CA LYS A 406 -5.48 19.22 18.23
C LYS A 406 -5.79 17.97 19.04
N TYR A 407 -6.13 16.87 18.36
CA TYR A 407 -6.48 15.61 19.02
C TYR A 407 -5.27 15.04 19.75
N GLU A 408 -4.18 14.75 19.05
CA GLU A 408 -2.99 14.15 19.63
C GLU A 408 -2.30 15.04 20.66
N LEU A 409 -2.25 16.37 20.38
CA LEU A 409 -1.73 17.34 21.35
C LEU A 409 -2.58 17.45 22.62
N GLY A 410 -3.89 17.19 22.53
CA GLY A 410 -4.79 17.19 23.67
C GLY A 410 -4.77 15.86 24.48
N LYS A 411 -4.21 14.79 23.91
CA LYS A 411 -4.10 13.47 24.54
C LYS A 411 -2.75 13.24 25.20
N ALA A 412 -1.68 13.69 24.56
CA ALA A 412 -0.32 13.50 25.06
C ALA A 412 0.05 14.52 26.14
N ASP A 413 0.91 14.11 27.06
CA ASP A 413 1.51 15.02 28.04
C ASP A 413 2.74 15.72 27.43
N GLY A 414 2.46 16.72 26.58
CA GLY A 414 3.48 17.42 25.82
C GLY A 414 3.93 16.68 24.56
N PHE A 415 5.02 17.10 23.97
CA PHE A 415 5.55 16.51 22.75
C PHE A 415 7.08 16.50 22.74
N VAL A 416 7.66 15.49 22.10
CA VAL A 416 9.09 15.38 21.81
C VAL A 416 9.37 16.16 20.52
N GLN A 417 10.44 16.96 20.47
CA GLN A 417 10.82 17.72 19.29
C GLN A 417 11.96 17.07 18.53
N GLN A 418 11.86 17.07 17.21
CA GLN A 418 12.93 16.69 16.29
C GLN A 418 12.97 17.67 15.12
N ILE A 419 13.77 18.73 15.25
CA ILE A 419 13.84 19.85 14.31
C ILE A 419 15.12 19.78 13.49
N ILE A 420 16.23 19.39 14.09
CA ILE A 420 17.54 19.38 13.47
C ILE A 420 17.66 18.24 12.46
N ARG A 421 18.01 18.60 11.21
CA ARG A 421 18.34 17.66 10.15
C ARG A 421 19.81 17.26 10.25
N PRO A 422 20.14 15.96 10.36
CA PRO A 422 21.53 15.52 10.38
C PRO A 422 22.36 15.96 9.15
N THR A 423 21.70 16.18 8.01
CA THR A 423 22.33 16.65 6.76
C THR A 423 22.72 18.12 6.79
N GLY A 424 22.35 18.86 7.84
CA GLY A 424 22.57 20.31 7.94
C GLY A 424 21.62 21.16 7.07
N LEU A 425 20.68 20.55 6.33
CA LEU A 425 19.75 21.29 5.48
C LEU A 425 18.86 22.21 6.32
N ILE A 426 18.77 23.46 5.88
CA ILE A 426 18.06 24.54 6.56
C ILE A 426 16.65 24.67 5.98
N ASP A 427 15.67 25.03 6.81
CA ASP A 427 14.33 25.37 6.29
C ASP A 427 14.40 26.49 5.26
N PRO A 428 13.56 26.46 4.19
CA PRO A 428 13.65 27.43 3.11
C PRO A 428 13.35 28.85 3.59
N GLU A 429 13.91 29.83 2.90
CA GLU A 429 13.54 31.21 3.06
C GLU A 429 12.14 31.45 2.49
N VAL A 430 11.26 32.10 3.24
CA VAL A 430 9.91 32.45 2.80
C VAL A 430 9.85 33.91 2.43
N VAL A 431 9.54 34.19 1.15
CA VAL A 431 9.43 35.55 0.61
C VAL A 431 7.97 35.85 0.26
N VAL A 432 7.41 36.92 0.83
CA VAL A 432 6.05 37.34 0.48
C VAL A 432 6.15 38.38 -0.64
N LYS A 433 5.43 38.16 -1.73
CA LYS A 433 5.38 38.96 -2.94
C LYS A 433 3.94 39.41 -3.23
N PRO A 434 3.70 40.57 -3.89
CA PRO A 434 2.35 41.03 -4.21
C PRO A 434 1.67 40.11 -5.22
N THR A 435 0.33 40.02 -5.18
CA THR A 435 -0.44 39.23 -6.16
C THR A 435 -0.47 39.88 -7.53
N LYS A 436 -0.34 41.20 -7.61
CA LYS A 436 -0.27 41.92 -8.89
C LYS A 436 1.00 41.56 -9.63
N GLY A 437 0.87 40.94 -10.82
CA GLY A 437 2.00 40.49 -11.64
C GLY A 437 2.60 39.18 -11.16
N GLN A 438 1.92 38.42 -10.30
CA GLN A 438 2.39 37.16 -9.76
C GLN A 438 2.79 36.11 -10.85
N ILE A 439 2.09 36.11 -11.99
CA ILE A 439 2.36 35.12 -13.06
C ILE A 439 3.63 35.52 -13.83
N ASP A 440 3.85 36.81 -14.09
CA ASP A 440 5.06 37.29 -14.77
C ASP A 440 6.30 37.09 -13.91
N ASP A 441 6.20 37.37 -12.61
CA ASP A 441 7.26 37.12 -11.63
C ASP A 441 7.57 35.61 -11.52
N LEU A 442 6.52 34.79 -11.39
CA LEU A 442 6.65 33.33 -11.39
C LEU A 442 7.36 32.81 -12.63
N LEU A 443 7.02 33.29 -13.83
CA LEU A 443 7.67 32.92 -15.08
C LEU A 443 9.15 33.26 -15.08
N GLY A 444 9.54 34.41 -14.56
CA GLY A 444 10.92 34.84 -14.38
C GLY A 444 11.71 33.93 -13.44
N GLU A 445 11.10 33.56 -12.30
CA GLU A 445 11.69 32.67 -11.32
C GLU A 445 11.84 31.24 -11.86
N ILE A 446 10.84 30.73 -12.58
CA ILE A 446 10.91 29.43 -13.25
C ILE A 446 12.11 29.39 -14.20
N LYS A 447 12.27 30.38 -15.09
CA LYS A 447 13.41 30.44 -16.01
C LYS A 447 14.75 30.48 -15.29
N THR A 448 14.83 31.16 -14.15
CA THR A 448 16.04 31.25 -13.34
C THR A 448 16.42 29.89 -12.73
N ARG A 449 15.42 29.12 -12.26
CA ARG A 449 15.64 27.80 -11.65
C ARG A 449 15.92 26.72 -12.68
N THR A 450 15.16 26.72 -13.77
CA THR A 450 15.35 25.73 -14.86
C THR A 450 16.72 25.88 -15.54
N ALA A 451 17.24 27.10 -15.64
CA ALA A 451 18.61 27.34 -16.12
C ALA A 451 19.69 26.67 -15.23
N LYS A 452 19.39 26.41 -13.96
CA LYS A 452 20.26 25.69 -13.02
C LYS A 452 19.93 24.20 -12.91
N ASN A 453 19.05 23.69 -13.77
CA ASN A 453 18.54 22.32 -13.72
C ASN A 453 17.82 21.98 -12.40
N GLU A 454 17.17 22.97 -11.79
CA GLU A 454 16.36 22.83 -10.58
C GLU A 454 14.88 22.72 -10.96
N ARG A 455 14.04 22.19 -10.04
CA ARG A 455 12.60 21.98 -10.25
C ARG A 455 11.77 22.95 -9.42
N VAL A 456 10.56 23.23 -9.93
CA VAL A 456 9.63 24.18 -9.33
C VAL A 456 8.29 23.53 -9.06
N LEU A 457 7.75 23.71 -7.86
CA LEU A 457 6.36 23.35 -7.52
C LEU A 457 5.51 24.63 -7.43
N VAL A 458 4.32 24.60 -8.03
CA VAL A 458 3.37 25.72 -7.99
C VAL A 458 2.04 25.24 -7.43
N THR A 459 1.54 25.90 -6.38
CA THR A 459 0.23 25.58 -5.80
C THR A 459 -0.82 26.61 -6.15
N THR A 460 -1.96 26.13 -6.68
CA THR A 460 -3.14 26.94 -7.02
C THR A 460 -4.31 26.62 -6.10
N LEU A 461 -5.41 27.36 -6.21
CA LEU A 461 -6.61 27.18 -5.39
C LEU A 461 -7.65 26.24 -6.05
N THR A 462 -7.68 26.19 -7.38
CA THR A 462 -8.68 25.43 -8.12
C THR A 462 -8.07 24.64 -9.26
N LYS A 463 -8.77 23.56 -9.69
CA LYS A 463 -8.39 22.74 -10.84
C LYS A 463 -8.24 23.59 -12.11
N ARG A 464 -9.22 24.44 -12.38
CA ARG A 464 -9.20 25.32 -13.54
C ARG A 464 -7.99 26.26 -13.56
N MET A 465 -7.64 26.86 -12.39
CA MET A 465 -6.43 27.68 -12.31
C MET A 465 -5.15 26.88 -12.60
N ALA A 466 -5.10 25.61 -12.18
CA ALA A 466 -3.95 24.77 -12.46
C ALA A 466 -3.84 24.46 -13.97
N GLU A 467 -4.95 24.14 -14.60
CA GLU A 467 -5.04 23.88 -16.05
C GLU A 467 -4.68 25.15 -16.84
N ASP A 468 -5.35 26.27 -16.58
CA ASP A 468 -5.11 27.55 -17.26
C ASP A 468 -3.63 28.00 -17.12
N LEU A 469 -3.03 27.83 -15.93
CA LEU A 469 -1.63 28.17 -15.68
C LEU A 469 -0.68 27.22 -16.44
N THR A 470 -0.98 25.94 -16.49
CA THR A 470 -0.19 24.95 -17.23
C THR A 470 -0.17 25.30 -18.72
N ASP A 471 -1.33 25.57 -19.31
CA ASP A 471 -1.44 25.98 -20.72
C ASP A 471 -0.67 27.28 -21.01
N TYR A 472 -0.76 28.26 -20.11
CA TYR A 472 -0.01 29.50 -20.21
C TYR A 472 1.51 29.27 -20.19
N LEU A 473 2.01 28.46 -19.26
CA LEU A 473 3.44 28.14 -19.15
C LEU A 473 3.95 27.34 -20.35
N LEU A 474 3.16 26.37 -20.86
CA LEU A 474 3.45 25.63 -22.09
C LEU A 474 3.57 26.59 -23.29
N GLY A 475 2.66 27.57 -23.41
CA GLY A 475 2.69 28.60 -24.44
C GLY A 475 3.96 29.47 -24.38
N HIS A 476 4.64 29.56 -23.23
CA HIS A 476 5.90 30.27 -23.03
C HIS A 476 7.14 29.34 -23.12
N GLY A 477 6.97 28.10 -23.59
CA GLY A 477 8.05 27.14 -23.81
C GLY A 477 8.61 26.51 -22.51
N ILE A 478 7.87 26.55 -21.40
CA ILE A 478 8.23 25.86 -20.15
C ILE A 478 7.73 24.43 -20.23
N LYS A 479 8.58 23.47 -19.85
CA LYS A 479 8.19 22.07 -19.67
C LYS A 479 7.45 21.95 -18.33
N VAL A 480 6.14 21.84 -18.38
CA VAL A 480 5.26 21.85 -17.21
C VAL A 480 4.20 20.76 -17.31
N GLU A 481 3.88 20.17 -16.18
CA GLU A 481 2.77 19.24 -16.01
C GLU A 481 1.89 19.68 -14.84
N TYR A 482 0.63 19.24 -14.80
CA TYR A 482 -0.27 19.51 -13.70
C TYR A 482 -0.73 18.24 -12.98
N LEU A 483 -1.00 18.36 -11.68
CA LEU A 483 -1.44 17.29 -10.82
C LEU A 483 -2.71 17.66 -10.07
N HIS A 484 -3.79 16.88 -10.24
CA HIS A 484 -5.06 17.06 -9.55
C HIS A 484 -5.65 15.73 -9.08
N SER A 485 -6.83 15.79 -8.43
CA SER A 485 -7.49 14.62 -7.81
C SER A 485 -7.88 13.52 -8.78
N ASP A 486 -8.10 13.85 -10.06
CA ASP A 486 -8.63 12.91 -11.05
C ASP A 486 -7.50 12.14 -11.78
N VAL A 487 -6.23 12.48 -11.51
CA VAL A 487 -5.07 11.73 -12.00
C VAL A 487 -4.97 10.43 -11.18
N ASP A 488 -4.95 9.28 -11.88
CA ASP A 488 -4.82 8.00 -11.23
C ASP A 488 -3.50 7.83 -10.48
N THR A 489 -3.44 6.86 -9.58
CA THR A 489 -2.29 6.68 -8.67
C THR A 489 -1.01 6.33 -9.43
N LEU A 490 -1.09 5.52 -10.49
CA LEU A 490 0.08 5.11 -11.26
C LEU A 490 0.65 6.30 -12.04
N ARG A 491 -0.19 7.02 -12.77
CA ARG A 491 0.23 8.23 -13.52
C ARG A 491 0.83 9.29 -12.60
N ARG A 492 0.32 9.40 -11.38
CA ARG A 492 0.82 10.32 -10.36
C ARG A 492 2.25 9.96 -9.93
N VAL A 493 2.54 8.69 -9.69
CA VAL A 493 3.89 8.20 -9.38
C VAL A 493 4.85 8.46 -10.56
N GLU A 494 4.39 8.22 -11.80
CA GLU A 494 5.15 8.51 -13.00
C GLU A 494 5.48 10.00 -13.13
N LEU A 495 4.51 10.90 -12.97
CA LEU A 495 4.72 12.35 -13.03
C LEU A 495 5.80 12.82 -12.03
N LEU A 496 5.79 12.27 -10.82
CA LEU A 496 6.80 12.62 -9.83
C LEU A 496 8.19 12.11 -10.21
N ARG A 497 8.27 10.90 -10.77
CA ARG A 497 9.53 10.35 -11.30
C ARG A 497 10.03 11.19 -12.49
N GLU A 498 9.16 11.53 -13.42
CA GLU A 498 9.47 12.37 -14.58
C GLU A 498 9.97 13.76 -14.17
N LEU A 499 9.35 14.39 -13.14
CA LEU A 499 9.84 15.63 -12.55
C LEU A 499 11.27 15.48 -12.01
N ARG A 500 11.55 14.44 -11.26
CA ARG A 500 12.87 14.15 -10.70
C ARG A 500 13.92 13.89 -11.79
N MET A 501 13.56 13.16 -12.84
CA MET A 501 14.42 12.91 -13.99
C MET A 501 14.62 14.13 -14.89
N GLY A 502 13.80 15.18 -14.74
CA GLY A 502 13.88 16.39 -15.56
C GLY A 502 13.24 16.25 -16.94
N VAL A 503 12.31 15.34 -17.10
CA VAL A 503 11.47 15.26 -18.32
C VAL A 503 10.67 16.56 -18.46
N PHE A 504 10.20 17.10 -17.33
CA PHE A 504 9.65 18.44 -17.21
C PHE A 504 10.21 19.14 -15.95
N ASP A 505 10.06 20.46 -15.88
CA ASP A 505 10.74 21.28 -14.88
C ASP A 505 9.79 21.85 -13.82
N VAL A 506 8.51 21.96 -14.13
CA VAL A 506 7.50 22.58 -13.29
C VAL A 506 6.32 21.65 -13.09
N LEU A 507 5.90 21.47 -11.83
CA LEU A 507 4.67 20.77 -11.47
C LEU A 507 3.69 21.75 -10.85
N VAL A 508 2.51 21.88 -11.48
CA VAL A 508 1.41 22.72 -10.99
C VAL A 508 0.38 21.82 -10.32
N GLY A 509 -0.14 22.21 -9.16
CA GLY A 509 -1.19 21.43 -8.51
C GLY A 509 -1.99 22.21 -7.48
N ILE A 510 -3.14 21.65 -7.10
CA ILE A 510 -4.02 22.25 -6.08
C ILE A 510 -3.53 21.90 -4.68
N ASN A 511 -3.23 20.64 -4.45
CA ASN A 511 -2.82 20.10 -3.17
C ASN A 511 -1.69 19.09 -3.36
N LEU A 512 -0.49 19.63 -3.52
CA LEU A 512 0.73 18.84 -3.65
C LEU A 512 1.20 18.22 -2.32
N LEU A 513 0.41 18.39 -1.23
CA LEU A 513 0.75 17.97 0.12
C LEU A 513 0.46 16.49 0.40
N ARG A 514 -0.54 15.91 -0.28
CA ARG A 514 -1.12 14.61 0.08
C ARG A 514 -0.18 13.42 -0.13
N GLU A 515 0.99 13.64 -0.75
CA GLU A 515 1.70 12.56 -1.41
C GLU A 515 3.01 12.12 -0.73
N GLY A 516 3.36 12.68 0.43
CA GLY A 516 4.60 12.29 1.12
C GLY A 516 5.88 12.51 0.29
N LEU A 517 5.85 13.43 -0.67
CA LEU A 517 6.85 13.61 -1.71
C LEU A 517 8.23 13.98 -1.17
N ASP A 518 9.22 13.17 -1.52
CA ASP A 518 10.64 13.44 -1.30
C ASP A 518 11.28 13.91 -2.61
N LEU A 519 11.32 15.24 -2.83
CA LEU A 519 11.79 15.88 -4.05
C LEU A 519 12.99 16.79 -3.77
N PRO A 520 14.19 16.24 -3.62
CA PRO A 520 15.39 17.04 -3.33
C PRO A 520 15.78 17.99 -4.48
N GLU A 521 15.28 17.75 -5.69
CA GLU A 521 15.54 18.56 -6.87
C GLU A 521 14.71 19.87 -6.88
N VAL A 522 13.69 19.98 -6.04
CA VAL A 522 12.82 21.18 -5.94
C VAL A 522 13.50 22.26 -5.14
N SER A 523 13.86 23.37 -5.80
CA SER A 523 14.46 24.53 -5.17
C SER A 523 13.49 25.69 -4.94
N LEU A 524 12.36 25.72 -5.65
CA LEU A 524 11.33 26.74 -5.47
C LEU A 524 9.94 26.14 -5.30
N VAL A 525 9.24 26.60 -4.27
CA VAL A 525 7.81 26.37 -4.10
C VAL A 525 7.09 27.70 -4.18
N SER A 526 6.19 27.85 -5.15
CA SER A 526 5.38 29.06 -5.34
C SER A 526 3.95 28.83 -4.91
N ILE A 527 3.45 29.65 -3.99
CA ILE A 527 2.09 29.59 -3.44
C ILE A 527 1.32 30.78 -3.98
N LEU A 528 0.49 30.56 -4.99
CA LEU A 528 -0.35 31.63 -5.56
C LEU A 528 -1.54 31.96 -4.66
N ASP A 529 -1.93 33.21 -4.60
CA ASP A 529 -3.07 33.69 -3.78
C ASP A 529 -3.00 33.16 -2.34
N ALA A 530 -1.86 33.31 -1.68
CA ALA A 530 -1.60 32.74 -0.36
C ALA A 530 -2.47 33.39 0.75
N ASP A 531 -3.00 34.57 0.52
CA ASP A 531 -3.89 35.32 1.42
C ASP A 531 -5.38 34.95 1.32
N LYS A 532 -5.73 34.05 0.42
CA LYS A 532 -7.10 33.47 0.32
C LYS A 532 -7.30 32.41 1.37
N GLU A 533 -7.79 32.80 2.54
CA GLU A 533 -8.01 31.88 3.65
C GLU A 533 -8.94 30.73 3.28
N GLY A 534 -8.63 29.54 3.77
CA GLY A 534 -9.36 28.30 3.52
C GLY A 534 -8.52 27.08 3.89
N PHE A 535 -9.08 25.88 3.69
CA PHE A 535 -8.41 24.62 4.02
C PHE A 535 -7.01 24.49 3.37
N LEU A 536 -6.88 24.90 2.10
CA LEU A 536 -5.61 24.82 1.34
C LEU A 536 -4.58 25.89 1.73
N ARG A 537 -4.96 26.88 2.51
CA ARG A 537 -4.13 28.00 2.98
C ARG A 537 -4.15 28.11 4.50
N SER A 538 -4.54 27.04 5.21
CA SER A 538 -4.40 26.95 6.66
C SER A 538 -2.91 26.92 7.05
N SER A 539 -2.59 27.28 8.27
CA SER A 539 -1.21 27.25 8.79
C SER A 539 -0.55 25.89 8.61
N THR A 540 -1.27 24.81 8.89
CA THR A 540 -0.81 23.42 8.67
C THR A 540 -0.47 23.17 7.20
N SER A 541 -1.37 23.55 6.27
CA SER A 541 -1.16 23.35 4.83
C SER A 541 0.03 24.17 4.33
N LEU A 542 0.20 25.40 4.80
CA LEU A 542 1.32 26.26 4.43
C LEU A 542 2.65 25.69 4.93
N ILE A 543 2.76 25.27 6.21
CA ILE A 543 3.97 24.66 6.78
C ILE A 543 4.34 23.38 5.99
N GLN A 544 3.37 22.55 5.65
CA GLN A 544 3.61 21.34 4.86
C GLN A 544 4.10 21.67 3.44
N THR A 545 3.54 22.69 2.81
CA THR A 545 3.95 23.14 1.48
C THR A 545 5.37 23.74 1.50
N ILE A 546 5.66 24.58 2.48
CA ILE A 546 7.01 25.15 2.72
C ILE A 546 8.03 24.03 2.88
N GLY A 547 7.69 22.98 3.62
CA GLY A 547 8.56 21.84 3.89
C GLY A 547 8.99 21.07 2.62
N ARG A 548 8.31 21.26 1.47
CA ARG A 548 8.73 20.62 0.20
C ARG A 548 10.04 21.20 -0.34
N ALA A 549 10.34 22.46 -0.11
CA ALA A 549 11.61 23.08 -0.49
C ALA A 549 12.73 22.85 0.54
N ALA A 550 12.44 22.29 1.71
CA ALA A 550 13.40 22.14 2.80
C ALA A 550 14.48 21.03 2.56
N ARG A 551 14.39 20.32 1.45
CA ARG A 551 15.34 19.25 1.05
C ARG A 551 16.38 19.71 0.04
N ASN A 552 16.27 20.94 -0.41
CA ASN A 552 17.22 21.57 -1.33
C ASN A 552 18.04 22.63 -0.61
N VAL A 553 19.35 22.67 -0.85
CA VAL A 553 20.27 23.66 -0.25
C VAL A 553 19.88 25.08 -0.64
N SER A 554 19.38 25.29 -1.85
CA SER A 554 18.91 26.56 -2.40
C SER A 554 17.39 26.76 -2.24
N GLY A 555 16.75 26.02 -1.32
CA GLY A 555 15.31 26.00 -1.15
C GLY A 555 14.73 27.39 -0.79
N GLN A 556 13.76 27.83 -1.58
CA GLN A 556 12.99 29.07 -1.34
C GLN A 556 11.50 28.83 -1.52
N VAL A 557 10.69 29.66 -0.83
CA VAL A 557 9.24 29.65 -0.98
C VAL A 557 8.77 31.07 -1.27
N HIS A 558 8.02 31.24 -2.35
CA HIS A 558 7.38 32.51 -2.68
C HIS A 558 5.89 32.38 -2.38
N MET A 559 5.40 33.27 -1.49
CA MET A 559 3.99 33.42 -1.19
C MET A 559 3.47 34.70 -1.85
N TYR A 560 2.60 34.57 -2.83
CA TYR A 560 1.97 35.72 -3.46
C TYR A 560 0.71 36.11 -2.68
N ALA A 561 0.77 37.26 -2.03
CA ALA A 561 -0.26 37.77 -1.13
C ALA A 561 -0.22 39.28 -1.06
N ASP A 562 -1.39 39.92 -0.99
CA ASP A 562 -1.49 41.37 -0.78
C ASP A 562 -1.57 41.75 0.71
N ARG A 563 -1.87 40.75 1.55
CA ARG A 563 -1.86 40.87 3.02
C ARG A 563 -1.34 39.59 3.67
N ILE A 564 -0.69 39.73 4.80
CA ILE A 564 -0.29 38.58 5.62
C ILE A 564 -1.48 38.22 6.51
N THR A 565 -1.99 36.97 6.34
CA THR A 565 -3.06 36.40 7.18
C THR A 565 -2.48 35.76 8.43
N ASP A 566 -3.32 35.47 9.43
CA ASP A 566 -2.86 34.79 10.67
C ASP A 566 -2.24 33.45 10.38
N SER A 567 -2.80 32.69 9.41
CA SER A 567 -2.26 31.42 8.95
C SER A 567 -0.89 31.54 8.30
N MET A 568 -0.68 32.57 7.48
CA MET A 568 0.62 32.91 6.90
C MET A 568 1.64 33.31 7.95
N ALA A 569 1.25 34.23 8.86
CA ALA A 569 2.13 34.69 9.93
C ALA A 569 2.63 33.50 10.77
N HIS A 570 1.72 32.65 11.22
CA HIS A 570 2.10 31.45 11.97
C HIS A 570 3.05 30.49 11.19
N ALA A 571 2.79 30.29 9.92
CA ALA A 571 3.63 29.41 9.09
C ALA A 571 5.03 29.99 8.85
N ILE A 572 5.12 31.30 8.62
CA ILE A 572 6.38 32.05 8.44
C ILE A 572 7.19 32.02 9.74
N ASP A 573 6.56 32.39 10.88
CA ASP A 573 7.22 32.43 12.17
C ASP A 573 7.77 31.06 12.59
N GLU A 574 6.98 30.00 12.43
CA GLU A 574 7.44 28.64 12.73
C GLU A 574 8.58 28.19 11.81
N THR A 575 8.52 28.51 10.52
CA THR A 575 9.60 28.22 9.58
C THR A 575 10.88 28.97 9.96
N ASN A 576 10.78 30.25 10.32
CA ASN A 576 11.91 31.07 10.75
C ASN A 576 12.50 30.57 12.08
N ARG A 577 11.65 30.14 13.02
CA ARG A 577 12.09 29.52 14.27
C ARG A 577 12.93 28.26 14.00
N ARG A 578 12.42 27.33 13.19
CA ARG A 578 13.13 26.09 12.80
C ARG A 578 14.43 26.41 12.07
N ARG A 579 14.40 27.37 11.15
CA ARG A 579 15.58 27.84 10.42
C ARG A 579 16.67 28.36 11.37
N ALA A 580 16.31 29.20 12.35
CA ALA A 580 17.25 29.74 13.32
C ALA A 580 17.92 28.65 14.18
N ILE A 581 17.15 27.65 14.62
CA ILE A 581 17.66 26.50 15.39
C ILE A 581 18.67 25.70 14.55
N GLN A 582 18.33 25.38 13.30
CA GLN A 582 19.22 24.64 12.41
C GLN A 582 20.52 25.39 12.09
N VAL A 583 20.43 26.70 11.81
CA VAL A 583 21.60 27.55 11.55
C VAL A 583 22.51 27.61 12.77
N ALA A 584 21.97 27.79 13.96
CA ALA A 584 22.75 27.80 15.20
C ALA A 584 23.49 26.47 15.41
N TYR A 585 22.79 25.35 15.21
CA TYR A 585 23.40 24.02 15.30
C TYR A 585 24.50 23.79 14.27
N ASN A 586 24.26 24.17 13.01
CA ASN A 586 25.25 24.03 11.94
C ASN A 586 26.51 24.84 12.24
N THR A 587 26.33 26.07 12.77
CA THR A 587 27.43 26.97 13.14
C THR A 587 28.24 26.39 14.30
N GLU A 588 27.55 25.89 15.35
CA GLU A 588 28.20 25.30 16.53
C GLU A 588 29.02 24.05 16.17
N LYS A 589 28.45 23.18 15.30
CA LYS A 589 29.06 21.91 14.92
C LYS A 589 29.96 21.98 13.68
N GLY A 590 30.04 23.13 13.02
CA GLY A 590 30.79 23.30 11.78
C GLY A 590 30.24 22.47 10.61
N ILE A 591 28.94 22.28 10.56
CA ILE A 591 28.29 21.46 9.51
C ILE A 591 27.96 22.34 8.31
N ASP A 592 28.45 21.92 7.14
CA ASP A 592 28.06 22.49 5.84
C ASP A 592 26.88 21.72 5.28
N PRO A 593 25.76 22.37 4.90
CA PRO A 593 24.57 21.71 4.38
C PRO A 593 24.89 20.88 3.11
N GLN A 594 24.57 19.60 3.15
CA GLN A 594 24.80 18.70 2.02
C GLN A 594 23.50 18.39 1.31
N PRO A 595 23.46 18.38 -0.06
CA PRO A 595 22.29 17.98 -0.79
C PRO A 595 21.97 16.52 -0.55
N LEU A 596 20.71 16.22 -0.31
CA LEU A 596 20.23 14.86 -0.16
C LEU A 596 20.24 14.16 -1.52
N ARG A 597 21.05 13.10 -1.66
CA ARG A 597 21.07 12.27 -2.87
C ARG A 597 20.32 10.96 -2.58
N LYS A 598 19.07 10.88 -2.96
CA LYS A 598 18.31 9.62 -2.95
C LYS A 598 18.29 9.03 -4.37
N LYS A 599 18.55 7.73 -4.48
CA LYS A 599 18.32 7.00 -5.73
C LYS A 599 16.84 7.16 -6.12
N ILE A 600 16.59 7.40 -7.40
CA ILE A 600 15.23 7.38 -7.95
C ILE A 600 14.86 5.90 -8.07
N ALA A 601 14.20 5.37 -7.04
CA ALA A 601 13.72 3.99 -7.03
C ALA A 601 12.33 3.93 -7.67
N ASP A 602 12.10 2.94 -8.50
CA ASP A 602 10.79 2.61 -9.04
C ASP A 602 10.08 1.64 -8.09
N ILE A 603 8.78 1.79 -7.87
CA ILE A 603 7.98 0.79 -7.14
C ILE A 603 8.01 -0.55 -7.88
N THR A 604 8.03 -0.52 -9.21
CA THR A 604 8.23 -1.70 -10.05
C THR A 604 9.63 -2.29 -9.95
N ASP A 605 10.68 -1.47 -9.75
CA ASP A 605 12.04 -1.94 -9.48
C ASP A 605 12.17 -2.61 -8.09
N GLN A 606 11.25 -2.34 -7.18
CA GLN A 606 11.24 -2.95 -5.85
C GLN A 606 10.54 -4.30 -5.86
N LEU A 607 9.48 -4.45 -6.62
CA LEU A 607 8.89 -5.76 -6.94
C LEU A 607 9.88 -6.63 -7.72
N ALA A 608 10.61 -6.04 -8.67
CA ALA A 608 11.68 -6.72 -9.41
C ALA A 608 12.92 -7.03 -8.53
N LYS A 609 13.15 -6.34 -7.41
CA LYS A 609 14.21 -6.69 -6.46
C LYS A 609 13.83 -7.89 -5.59
N GLU A 610 12.58 -8.03 -5.19
CA GLU A 610 12.11 -9.25 -4.52
C GLU A 610 12.27 -10.48 -5.43
N ASP A 611 12.00 -10.33 -6.74
CA ASP A 611 12.35 -11.34 -7.76
C ASP A 611 13.86 -11.53 -7.90
N ALA A 612 14.65 -10.46 -7.82
CA ALA A 612 16.12 -10.52 -7.92
C ALA A 612 16.76 -11.10 -6.65
N ASP A 613 16.24 -10.78 -5.47
CA ASP A 613 16.70 -11.36 -4.19
C ASP A 613 16.37 -12.84 -4.13
N THR A 614 15.20 -13.25 -4.67
CA THR A 614 14.87 -14.67 -4.87
C THR A 614 15.85 -15.33 -5.85
N GLN A 615 16.22 -14.67 -6.94
CA GLN A 615 17.22 -15.16 -7.89
C GLN A 615 18.65 -15.16 -7.31
N GLU A 616 18.98 -14.21 -6.44
CA GLU A 616 20.28 -14.16 -5.77
C GLU A 616 20.41 -15.26 -4.70
N LEU A 617 19.36 -15.56 -3.96
CA LEU A 617 19.27 -16.74 -3.09
C LEU A 617 19.44 -18.05 -3.90
N LEU A 618 18.87 -18.11 -5.10
CA LEU A 618 19.04 -19.24 -6.03
C LEU A 618 20.49 -19.33 -6.55
N ASN A 619 21.15 -18.22 -6.85
CA ASN A 619 22.53 -18.18 -7.36
C ASN A 619 23.56 -18.47 -6.26
N ASN A 620 23.35 -18.01 -5.03
CA ASN A 620 24.24 -18.28 -3.89
C ASN A 620 24.23 -19.77 -3.51
N ASN A 621 23.09 -20.46 -3.62
CA ASN A 621 23.03 -21.91 -3.49
C ASN A 621 23.72 -22.69 -4.63
N ARG A 622 23.81 -22.12 -5.83
CA ARG A 622 24.61 -22.68 -6.95
C ARG A 622 26.11 -22.60 -6.69
N LEU A 623 26.59 -21.52 -6.09
CA LEU A 623 28.00 -21.34 -5.73
C LEU A 623 28.45 -22.28 -4.61
N ALA A 624 27.58 -22.57 -3.65
CA ALA A 624 27.88 -23.52 -2.56
C ALA A 624 27.98 -24.99 -3.03
N LYS A 625 27.23 -25.40 -4.08
CA LYS A 625 27.27 -26.75 -4.66
C LYS A 625 28.30 -26.90 -5.80
N GLY A 626 28.83 -25.83 -6.35
CA GLY A 626 29.76 -25.83 -7.51
C GLY A 626 31.25 -26.09 -7.19
N ALA A 627 31.64 -26.27 -5.91
CA ALA A 627 33.04 -26.47 -5.53
C ALA A 627 33.57 -27.92 -5.68
N LYS A 628 32.77 -28.83 -6.22
CA LYS A 628 33.25 -30.20 -6.57
C LYS A 628 32.63 -30.67 -7.87
N ARG A 629 33.14 -30.20 -9.02
CA ARG A 629 33.30 -31.01 -10.24
C ARG A 629 33.95 -30.17 -11.35
N GLY A 630 34.91 -30.80 -11.99
CA GLY A 630 35.83 -30.18 -12.91
C GLY A 630 35.24 -29.81 -14.27
N LYS A 631 36.02 -29.02 -14.95
CA LYS A 631 35.86 -28.50 -16.33
C LYS A 631 35.41 -29.57 -17.34
N SER A 632 34.31 -29.29 -18.02
CA SER A 632 34.10 -29.80 -19.38
C SER A 632 33.26 -28.78 -20.14
N ALA A 633 33.78 -28.38 -21.29
CA ALA A 633 33.18 -27.46 -22.22
C ALA A 633 31.92 -28.04 -22.87
N ALA A 634 30.86 -27.25 -22.93
CA ALA A 634 29.74 -27.53 -23.83
C ALA A 634 29.38 -26.27 -24.62
N LYS A 635 29.53 -26.41 -25.93
CA LYS A 635 29.03 -25.53 -26.99
C LYS A 635 27.50 -25.54 -27.02
N GLY A 636 26.97 -24.39 -27.36
CA GLY A 636 25.66 -23.99 -27.84
C GLY A 636 24.56 -25.05 -28.01
N ALA A 637 23.42 -24.75 -27.45
CA ALA A 637 22.13 -25.27 -27.90
C ALA A 637 21.15 -24.09 -28.00
N ALA A 638 20.77 -23.77 -29.23
CA ALA A 638 19.69 -22.86 -29.54
C ALA A 638 18.36 -23.47 -29.05
N HIS A 639 17.59 -22.73 -28.27
CA HIS A 639 16.21 -23.08 -27.96
C HIS A 639 15.32 -22.85 -29.20
N VAL A 640 14.82 -23.92 -29.75
CA VAL A 640 13.73 -23.91 -30.73
C VAL A 640 12.43 -23.79 -29.96
N ARG A 641 11.68 -22.70 -30.16
CA ARG A 641 10.30 -22.56 -29.69
C ARG A 641 9.36 -23.48 -30.49
N ALA A 642 8.35 -24.02 -29.80
CA ALA A 642 7.42 -25.02 -30.32
C ALA A 642 6.40 -24.50 -31.38
N ASP A 643 6.40 -23.23 -31.70
CA ASP A 643 5.51 -22.62 -32.69
C ASP A 643 6.36 -22.07 -33.83
N GLY A 644 6.53 -22.82 -34.86
CA GLY A 644 7.37 -22.69 -36.03
C GLY A 644 7.36 -21.34 -36.79
N LEU A 645 7.38 -20.19 -36.09
CA LEU A 645 7.66 -18.89 -36.67
C LEU A 645 9.11 -18.48 -36.35
N ALA A 646 9.92 -18.40 -37.39
CA ALA A 646 11.24 -17.78 -37.34
C ALA A 646 11.09 -16.35 -36.83
N ALA A 647 11.99 -15.92 -35.93
CA ALA A 647 12.02 -14.53 -35.41
C ALA A 647 12.05 -13.55 -36.62
N ALA A 648 11.01 -12.70 -36.69
CA ALA A 648 10.96 -11.66 -37.72
C ALA A 648 12.08 -10.64 -37.48
N PRO A 649 12.67 -10.05 -38.53
CA PRO A 649 13.66 -8.96 -38.40
C PRO A 649 13.06 -7.80 -37.57
N ALA A 650 13.91 -7.08 -36.84
CA ALA A 650 13.45 -5.98 -35.96
C ALA A 650 12.67 -4.88 -36.71
N GLU A 651 12.99 -4.66 -37.98
CA GLU A 651 12.29 -3.73 -38.87
C GLU A 651 10.84 -4.18 -39.17
N ASP A 652 10.58 -5.48 -39.30
CA ASP A 652 9.26 -6.04 -39.54
C ASP A 652 8.39 -5.94 -38.27
N LEU A 653 8.99 -6.09 -37.07
CA LEU A 653 8.32 -5.89 -35.79
C LEU A 653 7.89 -4.44 -35.56
N VAL A 654 8.69 -3.47 -35.93
CA VAL A 654 8.34 -2.04 -35.86
C VAL A 654 7.15 -1.73 -36.75
N GLY A 655 7.17 -2.21 -37.98
CA GLY A 655 6.05 -2.03 -38.92
C GLY A 655 4.75 -2.66 -38.45
N LEU A 656 4.84 -3.86 -37.84
CA LEU A 656 3.67 -4.56 -37.24
C LEU A 656 3.11 -3.80 -36.02
N ILE A 657 3.97 -3.28 -35.15
CA ILE A 657 3.57 -2.46 -33.99
C ILE A 657 2.84 -1.19 -34.45
N GLU A 658 3.32 -0.50 -35.48
CA GLU A 658 2.66 0.68 -36.02
C GLU A 658 1.28 0.34 -36.60
N GLN A 659 1.19 -0.72 -37.40
CA GLN A 659 -0.08 -1.17 -38.01
C GLN A 659 -1.11 -1.58 -36.97
N LEU A 660 -0.72 -2.34 -35.95
CA LEU A 660 -1.61 -2.74 -34.84
C LEU A 660 -2.02 -1.55 -33.98
N THR A 661 -1.13 -0.57 -33.79
CA THR A 661 -1.45 0.66 -33.05
C THR A 661 -2.52 1.47 -33.81
N GLU A 662 -2.45 1.57 -35.12
CA GLU A 662 -3.44 2.25 -35.95
C GLU A 662 -4.79 1.50 -35.93
N GLN A 663 -4.77 0.16 -36.00
CA GLN A 663 -5.99 -0.66 -35.83
C GLN A 663 -6.63 -0.52 -34.44
N MET A 664 -5.81 -0.44 -33.39
CA MET A 664 -6.27 -0.20 -32.02
C MET A 664 -7.02 1.14 -31.92
N HIS A 665 -6.45 2.20 -32.49
CA HIS A 665 -7.10 3.51 -32.50
C HIS A 665 -8.37 3.52 -33.35
N GLY A 666 -8.38 2.79 -34.49
CA GLY A 666 -9.57 2.61 -35.32
C GLY A 666 -10.69 1.90 -34.56
N ALA A 667 -10.38 0.78 -33.91
CA ALA A 667 -11.37 0.04 -33.10
C ALA A 667 -11.89 0.87 -31.93
N ALA A 668 -11.02 1.66 -31.27
CA ALA A 668 -11.46 2.57 -30.20
C ALA A 668 -12.36 3.70 -30.69
N ALA A 669 -12.10 4.25 -31.87
CA ALA A 669 -12.95 5.27 -32.51
C ALA A 669 -14.33 4.72 -32.91
N GLU A 670 -14.41 3.43 -33.25
CA GLU A 670 -15.65 2.71 -33.56
C GLU A 670 -16.37 2.16 -32.30
N LEU A 671 -15.92 2.53 -31.10
CA LEU A 671 -16.44 2.09 -29.79
C LEU A 671 -16.34 0.56 -29.54
N GLN A 672 -15.45 -0.13 -30.27
CA GLN A 672 -15.19 -1.56 -30.10
C GLN A 672 -14.10 -1.77 -29.03
N PHE A 673 -14.40 -1.42 -27.78
CA PHE A 673 -13.41 -1.35 -26.68
C PHE A 673 -12.74 -2.69 -26.35
N GLU A 674 -13.47 -3.82 -26.48
CA GLU A 674 -12.88 -5.16 -26.26
C GLU A 674 -11.83 -5.52 -27.32
N VAL A 675 -12.10 -5.15 -28.58
CA VAL A 675 -11.14 -5.37 -29.67
C VAL A 675 -9.93 -4.45 -29.51
N ALA A 676 -10.15 -3.18 -29.17
CA ALA A 676 -9.08 -2.23 -28.90
C ALA A 676 -8.19 -2.66 -27.73
N ALA A 677 -8.79 -3.19 -26.65
CA ALA A 677 -8.05 -3.69 -25.48
C ALA A 677 -7.18 -4.90 -25.85
N ARG A 678 -7.69 -5.86 -26.62
CA ARG A 678 -6.93 -7.03 -27.05
C ARG A 678 -5.74 -6.66 -27.96
N ILE A 679 -5.96 -5.73 -28.90
CA ILE A 679 -4.88 -5.23 -29.78
C ILE A 679 -3.86 -4.44 -28.97
N ARG A 680 -4.26 -3.66 -27.96
CA ARG A 680 -3.35 -2.96 -27.05
C ARG A 680 -2.41 -3.92 -26.33
N ASP A 681 -2.93 -5.01 -25.82
CA ASP A 681 -2.16 -6.00 -25.08
C ASP A 681 -1.15 -6.70 -26.03
N GLU A 682 -1.57 -7.02 -27.25
CA GLU A 682 -0.70 -7.56 -28.29
C GLU A 682 0.42 -6.59 -28.71
N VAL A 683 0.12 -5.29 -28.86
CA VAL A 683 1.10 -4.23 -29.10
C VAL A 683 2.09 -4.09 -27.94
N SER A 684 1.62 -4.24 -26.71
CA SER A 684 2.48 -4.20 -25.52
C SER A 684 3.49 -5.35 -25.49
N ASP A 685 3.07 -6.56 -25.85
CA ASP A 685 3.95 -7.73 -25.89
C ASP A 685 4.97 -7.66 -27.01
N LEU A 686 4.57 -7.21 -28.20
CA LEU A 686 5.50 -6.96 -29.31
C LEU A 686 6.54 -5.87 -28.99
N LYS A 687 6.16 -4.82 -28.26
CA LYS A 687 7.08 -3.79 -27.78
C LYS A 687 8.09 -4.34 -26.74
N LYS A 688 7.68 -5.30 -25.91
CA LYS A 688 8.62 -6.01 -25.00
C LYS A 688 9.62 -6.85 -25.79
N GLU A 689 9.14 -7.58 -26.79
CA GLU A 689 9.97 -8.42 -27.64
C GLU A 689 11.00 -7.59 -28.44
N LEU A 690 10.56 -6.47 -29.03
CA LEU A 690 11.45 -5.53 -29.72
C LEU A 690 12.55 -4.99 -28.79
N ARG A 691 12.21 -4.61 -27.56
CA ARG A 691 13.20 -4.16 -26.56
C ARG A 691 14.19 -5.26 -26.17
N GLN A 692 13.73 -6.51 -26.05
CA GLN A 692 14.61 -7.65 -25.79
C GLN A 692 15.56 -7.92 -26.95
N MET A 693 15.11 -7.79 -28.20
CA MET A 693 15.95 -7.91 -29.39
C MET A 693 16.99 -6.80 -29.46
N GLN A 694 16.60 -5.56 -29.15
CA GLN A 694 17.54 -4.42 -29.09
C GLN A 694 18.60 -4.60 -28.00
N ALA A 695 18.19 -5.09 -26.82
CA ALA A 695 19.10 -5.37 -25.71
C ALA A 695 20.05 -6.55 -26.01
N ALA A 696 19.65 -7.48 -26.87
CA ALA A 696 20.44 -8.62 -27.30
C ALA A 696 21.39 -8.30 -28.50
N GLY A 697 21.38 -7.06 -29.01
CA GLY A 697 22.23 -6.63 -30.10
C GLY A 697 21.85 -7.18 -31.49
N HIS A 698 20.59 -7.54 -31.68
CA HIS A 698 20.03 -8.08 -32.94
C HIS A 698 19.16 -7.04 -33.67
N ALA A 699 19.35 -5.73 -33.43
CA ALA A 699 18.68 -4.64 -34.14
C ALA A 699 19.70 -3.79 -34.91
#